data_4765738a8b5e8b7161b43012cb6581c0
#
_entry.id   4765738a8b5e8b7161b43012cb6581c0
#
_cell.length_a   1.000
_cell.length_b   1.000
_cell.length_c   1.000
_cell.angle_alpha   90.00
_cell.angle_beta   90.00
_cell.angle_gamma   90.00
#
_symmetry.space_group_name_H-M   'P 1'
#
loop_
_entity.id
_entity.type
_entity.pdbx_description
1 polymer ?
#
loop_
_entity_poly.entity_id
_entity_poly.type
_entity_poly.pdbx_seq_one_letter_code
_entity_poly.pdbx_strand_id
1 'polypeptide(L)'
;MDMYIRCDCQLKKTRCLQYAYYCNDFPFDILNKDIVKSGKHKIYQKHPMTFDIETSKIPTDNEGHYEAFMYIWQICIEGNVVFGRRWEELQQFMNNVIKAYKLSEGERVVVYVHNLSFEFQFIQDFFEFTDVFAMESRSILTAKTPHLEFRCSYKLSNMSLAKFIENTPNTQHYKGVDDLDYSTVRTPDTPLTEVELGYCFNDVKGLYECIMELLKDDNIASIPLTSTGYVRRDCRKAMNKNKNNRKIFLRSKLTLLQYKLLRECFRGGNTASNRYLTNLVVKNVGSYDISSSYPFQMIARDFPLGKWNYGVIRNIATLEEYNSKYCTIARYTFRNIKLRENKPIPYIPQAKCLKLGCDREIYNGRILHADYLTISLTNIDFDIVKEQYVYDEIAVEEFHYSRKGPLPKELRDTIMYYFEKKSRLKGDSEHYYEYMKSKNKLNSIYGMTVTNILNTEIEYKHGEYIKKQMTEEEMKEALDKYYKNHRSFLNYSWGVFVTAYARRELEDALNVVGLDAIYCDTDSVKYIGDHDRDFEAYNERLNRECHKKKVVNYIEVKGNLLYMGIFDKEHGYDEFITLGAKKYAFLQKGKLSITVSGLSKNKGAEELGKKGGIRRFQRNEVFYNSGRTISQYNSASVHEITVDGCTFSTASNLAIVDTTYTLGISDTMLDIIERVQGKKNYEEKNQQQKKN
;
A
#
# COMPACT_ATOMS: atom_id res chain seq x y z
N MET A 1 7.59 26.09 40.58
CA MET A 1 6.64 25.06 41.08
C MET A 1 6.79 23.88 40.18
N ASP A 2 7.52 22.86 40.63
CA ASP A 2 7.84 21.66 39.83
C ASP A 2 6.55 20.90 39.60
N MET A 3 5.95 21.03 38.44
CA MET A 3 4.78 20.28 38.05
C MET A 3 5.18 18.95 37.51
N TYR A 4 5.41 17.97 38.41
CA TYR A 4 5.58 16.57 38.04
C TYR A 4 4.22 15.99 37.65
N ILE A 5 4.05 15.61 36.41
CA ILE A 5 2.85 14.90 35.97
C ILE A 5 3.04 13.43 36.37
N ARG A 6 2.43 13.02 37.48
CA ARG A 6 2.29 11.60 37.84
C ARG A 6 1.21 10.99 36.95
N CYS A 7 1.60 10.23 35.97
CA CYS A 7 0.67 9.39 35.23
C CYS A 7 0.38 8.12 36.06
N ASP A 8 -0.75 8.10 36.75
CA ASP A 8 -1.30 6.87 37.36
C ASP A 8 -2.02 6.07 36.26
N CYS A 9 -1.31 5.63 35.25
CA CYS A 9 -1.85 4.75 34.24
C CYS A 9 -2.09 3.36 34.86
N GLN A 10 -3.33 3.05 35.23
CA GLN A 10 -3.79 1.69 35.54
C GLN A 10 -3.80 0.86 34.23
N LEU A 11 -2.64 0.61 33.68
CA LEU A 11 -2.49 -0.11 32.43
C LEU A 11 -1.94 -1.50 32.68
N LYS A 12 -2.43 -2.46 31.91
CA LYS A 12 -2.14 -3.90 32.01
C LYS A 12 -0.65 -4.31 31.99
N LYS A 13 0.27 -3.35 31.83
CA LYS A 13 1.71 -3.56 31.88
C LYS A 13 2.41 -2.41 32.62
N THR A 14 2.48 -2.52 33.97
CA THR A 14 3.39 -1.79 34.84
C THR A 14 3.28 -0.26 34.97
N ARG A 15 3.43 0.18 36.23
CA ARG A 15 3.47 1.56 36.74
C ARG A 15 4.32 2.48 35.89
N CYS A 16 3.67 3.45 35.24
CA CYS A 16 4.34 4.55 34.59
C CYS A 16 4.55 5.70 35.56
N LEU A 17 5.65 5.67 36.29
CA LEU A 17 6.19 6.83 37.00
C LEU A 17 7.25 7.45 36.11
N GLN A 18 6.90 8.40 35.26
CA GLN A 18 7.87 9.12 34.46
C GLN A 18 7.65 10.62 34.58
N TYR A 19 8.76 11.35 34.62
CA TYR A 19 8.76 12.79 34.67
C TYR A 19 8.49 13.33 33.27
N ALA A 20 7.51 14.23 33.18
CA ALA A 20 7.29 15.06 32.01
C ALA A 20 7.64 16.48 32.36
N TYR A 21 8.18 17.22 31.40
CA TYR A 21 8.63 18.60 31.58
C TYR A 21 7.83 19.52 30.68
N TYR A 22 7.55 20.73 31.14
CA TYR A 22 7.31 21.81 30.21
C TYR A 22 8.62 22.23 29.56
N CYS A 23 8.57 22.69 28.32
CA CYS A 23 9.74 22.97 27.52
C CYS A 23 10.74 23.94 28.15
N ASN A 24 10.23 24.89 28.96
CA ASN A 24 11.05 25.88 29.68
C ASN A 24 11.76 25.30 30.93
N ASP A 25 11.29 24.16 31.43
CA ASP A 25 11.79 23.53 32.65
C ASP A 25 12.71 22.32 32.35
N PHE A 26 12.91 22.01 31.05
CA PHE A 26 13.72 20.86 30.65
C PHE A 26 15.20 21.08 30.93
N PRO A 27 15.87 20.14 31.65
CA PRO A 27 17.29 20.27 32.01
C PRO A 27 18.19 19.89 30.84
N PHE A 28 18.52 20.82 29.95
CA PHE A 28 19.33 20.58 28.75
C PHE A 28 20.76 20.07 29.02
N ASP A 29 21.29 20.21 30.26
CA ASP A 29 22.59 19.74 30.70
C ASP A 29 22.68 18.21 30.77
N ILE A 30 21.59 17.48 30.80
CA ILE A 30 21.55 16.01 30.71
C ILE A 30 21.89 15.50 29.30
N LEU A 31 21.77 16.33 28.28
CA LEU A 31 21.99 15.94 26.90
C LEU A 31 23.47 15.86 26.56
N ASN A 32 23.91 14.68 26.11
CA ASN A 32 25.28 14.44 25.74
C ASN A 32 25.44 14.11 24.26
N LYS A 33 26.44 14.70 23.60
CA LYS A 33 26.76 14.44 22.22
C LYS A 33 27.32 13.02 22.06
N ASP A 34 26.62 12.17 21.29
CA ASP A 34 27.10 10.84 20.89
C ASP A 34 26.76 10.63 19.40
N ILE A 35 27.79 10.64 18.54
CA ILE A 35 27.64 10.73 17.08
C ILE A 35 27.88 9.39 16.40
N VAL A 36 26.96 9.00 15.52
CA VAL A 36 27.05 7.86 14.62
C VAL A 36 27.25 8.32 13.19
N LYS A 37 28.22 7.75 12.49
CA LYS A 37 28.56 8.08 11.10
C LYS A 37 28.25 6.91 10.14
N SER A 38 27.71 7.22 8.96
CA SER A 38 27.57 6.27 7.85
C SER A 38 27.94 6.96 6.53
N GLY A 39 29.16 6.72 6.06
CA GLY A 39 29.75 7.44 4.92
C GLY A 39 30.11 8.89 5.25
N LYS A 40 30.27 9.71 4.21
CA LYS A 40 30.74 11.10 4.35
C LYS A 40 29.68 12.10 4.80
N HIS A 41 28.40 11.81 4.56
CA HIS A 41 27.31 12.79 4.66
C HIS A 41 26.19 12.41 5.64
N LYS A 42 26.28 11.26 6.30
CA LYS A 42 25.29 10.80 7.28
C LYS A 42 25.93 10.78 8.65
N ILE A 43 25.80 11.89 9.35
CA ILE A 43 26.34 12.08 10.70
C ILE A 43 25.17 12.46 11.60
N TYR A 44 24.84 11.61 12.54
CA TYR A 44 23.66 11.75 13.37
C TYR A 44 23.99 11.61 14.85
N GLN A 45 23.26 12.36 15.69
CA GLN A 45 23.14 12.05 17.11
C GLN A 45 22.59 10.62 17.24
N LYS A 46 23.17 9.82 18.13
CA LYS A 46 22.85 8.40 18.28
C LYS A 46 21.41 8.16 18.74
N HIS A 47 20.97 8.94 19.71
CA HIS A 47 19.63 8.87 20.24
C HIS A 47 18.69 9.77 19.41
N PRO A 48 17.60 9.22 18.85
CA PRO A 48 16.60 10.00 18.14
C PRO A 48 15.69 10.73 19.11
N MET A 49 14.91 11.65 18.57
CA MET A 49 13.72 12.19 19.21
C MET A 49 12.46 11.59 18.54
N THR A 50 11.35 11.65 19.25
CA THR A 50 10.02 11.45 18.67
C THR A 50 9.18 12.69 18.91
N PHE A 51 8.30 13.01 17.96
CA PHE A 51 7.50 14.23 17.96
C PHE A 51 6.07 13.93 17.49
N ASP A 52 5.11 14.58 18.11
CA ASP A 52 3.71 14.50 17.74
C ASP A 52 3.00 15.80 18.18
N ILE A 53 1.80 16.07 17.62
CA ILE A 53 0.96 17.22 17.96
C ILE A 53 -0.49 16.80 18.14
N GLU A 54 -1.23 17.55 18.98
CA GLU A 54 -2.67 17.47 19.00
C GLU A 54 -3.29 18.75 18.45
N THR A 55 -4.39 18.59 17.73
CA THR A 55 -5.01 19.68 16.99
C THR A 55 -6.49 19.83 17.33
N SER A 56 -6.94 21.07 17.35
CA SER A 56 -8.35 21.45 17.32
C SER A 56 -8.72 22.02 15.97
N LYS A 57 -10.01 22.22 15.73
CA LYS A 57 -10.53 22.82 14.52
C LYS A 57 -11.60 23.87 14.83
N ILE A 58 -11.61 24.94 14.06
CA ILE A 58 -12.66 25.96 14.08
C ILE A 58 -13.34 26.06 12.71
N PRO A 59 -14.65 26.34 12.67
CA PRO A 59 -15.33 26.59 11.40
C PRO A 59 -14.79 27.86 10.74
N THR A 60 -14.55 27.80 9.43
CA THR A 60 -14.16 28.97 8.62
C THR A 60 -15.34 29.56 7.87
N ASP A 61 -16.41 28.78 7.67
CA ASP A 61 -17.66 29.19 7.04
C ASP A 61 -18.84 28.34 7.53
N ASN A 62 -20.02 28.60 6.99
CA ASN A 62 -21.24 27.84 7.27
C ASN A 62 -21.43 26.60 6.38
N GLU A 63 -20.46 26.30 5.51
CA GLU A 63 -20.54 25.20 4.54
C GLU A 63 -19.81 23.92 5.01
N GLY A 64 -19.36 23.88 6.26
CA GLY A 64 -18.69 22.72 6.84
C GLY A 64 -17.18 22.67 6.58
N HIS A 65 -16.57 23.84 6.32
CA HIS A 65 -15.12 23.97 6.24
C HIS A 65 -14.56 24.37 7.60
N TYR A 66 -13.46 23.76 7.98
CA TYR A 66 -12.79 23.98 9.26
C TYR A 66 -11.30 24.22 9.03
N GLU A 67 -10.73 25.16 9.77
CA GLU A 67 -9.29 25.31 9.93
C GLU A 67 -8.81 24.53 11.15
N ALA A 68 -7.76 23.71 10.94
CA ALA A 68 -7.11 22.98 12.02
C ALA A 68 -5.92 23.76 12.55
N PHE A 69 -5.72 23.76 13.87
CA PHE A 69 -4.58 24.39 14.53
C PHE A 69 -4.07 23.51 15.68
N MET A 70 -2.78 23.60 15.97
CA MET A 70 -2.14 22.89 17.07
C MET A 70 -2.40 23.61 18.38
N TYR A 71 -2.72 22.85 19.45
CA TYR A 71 -2.88 23.38 20.80
C TYR A 71 -1.89 22.82 21.81
N ILE A 72 -1.22 21.70 21.49
CA ILE A 72 -0.12 21.10 22.23
C ILE A 72 0.80 20.32 21.27
N TRP A 73 2.08 20.44 21.50
CA TRP A 73 3.09 19.58 20.92
C TRP A 73 3.83 18.81 22.02
N GLN A 74 4.29 17.61 21.68
CA GLN A 74 5.03 16.74 22.58
C GLN A 74 6.25 16.14 21.89
N ILE A 75 7.34 15.98 22.66
CA ILE A 75 8.59 15.37 22.22
C ILE A 75 9.06 14.38 23.26
N CYS A 76 9.56 13.21 22.82
CA CYS A 76 10.40 12.39 23.69
C CYS A 76 11.86 12.48 23.23
N ILE A 77 12.75 12.85 24.15
CA ILE A 77 14.19 12.99 23.94
C ILE A 77 14.94 12.27 25.06
N GLU A 78 15.83 11.35 24.69
CA GLU A 78 16.57 10.48 25.64
C GLU A 78 15.67 9.86 26.74
N GLY A 79 14.43 9.52 26.35
CA GLY A 79 13.48 8.90 27.26
C GLY A 79 12.65 9.86 28.11
N ASN A 80 12.95 11.15 28.12
CA ASN A 80 12.17 12.19 28.78
C ASN A 80 11.12 12.78 27.85
N VAL A 81 9.93 13.05 28.36
CA VAL A 81 8.85 13.68 27.57
C VAL A 81 8.77 15.16 27.90
N VAL A 82 8.63 15.98 26.86
CA VAL A 82 8.58 17.44 26.95
C VAL A 82 7.36 17.95 26.20
N PHE A 83 6.63 18.87 26.79
CA PHE A 83 5.45 19.51 26.24
C PHE A 83 5.65 21.00 26.02
N GLY A 84 4.96 21.54 25.03
CA GLY A 84 4.76 22.96 24.85
C GLY A 84 3.44 23.23 24.15
N ARG A 85 3.01 24.49 24.19
CA ARG A 85 1.68 24.90 23.75
C ARG A 85 1.72 25.81 22.53
N ARG A 86 2.86 26.38 22.17
CA ARG A 86 3.04 27.35 21.09
C ARG A 86 4.19 26.97 20.17
N TRP A 87 4.14 27.39 18.93
CA TRP A 87 5.16 27.08 17.92
C TRP A 87 6.51 27.74 18.22
N GLU A 88 6.48 28.94 18.79
CA GLU A 88 7.68 29.67 19.21
C GLU A 88 8.45 28.91 20.30
N GLU A 89 7.73 28.26 21.21
CA GLU A 89 8.31 27.40 22.24
C GLU A 89 8.98 26.18 21.62
N LEU A 90 8.36 25.55 20.60
CA LEU A 90 8.95 24.42 19.87
C LEU A 90 10.24 24.83 19.16
N GLN A 91 10.22 25.97 18.46
CA GLN A 91 11.41 26.48 17.78
C GLN A 91 12.55 26.75 18.77
N GLN A 92 12.25 27.39 19.89
CA GLN A 92 13.23 27.67 20.94
C GLN A 92 13.76 26.38 21.58
N PHE A 93 12.89 25.42 21.89
CA PHE A 93 13.27 24.13 22.42
C PHE A 93 14.23 23.39 21.47
N MET A 94 13.88 23.28 20.19
CA MET A 94 14.74 22.64 19.19
C MET A 94 16.10 23.33 19.04
N ASN A 95 16.13 24.66 19.07
CA ASN A 95 17.38 25.41 19.05
C ASN A 95 18.25 25.15 20.29
N ASN A 96 17.63 25.02 21.47
CA ASN A 96 18.34 24.68 22.71
C ASN A 96 18.88 23.24 22.68
N VAL A 97 18.15 22.28 22.13
CA VAL A 97 18.62 20.89 21.88
C VAL A 97 19.85 20.90 20.97
N ILE A 98 19.83 21.64 19.85
CA ILE A 98 20.96 21.76 18.92
C ILE A 98 22.19 22.33 19.64
N LYS A 99 21.99 23.36 20.46
CA LYS A 99 23.08 23.96 21.26
C LYS A 99 23.61 23.01 22.34
N ALA A 100 22.72 22.31 23.06
CA ALA A 100 23.11 21.37 24.12
C ALA A 100 23.94 20.21 23.57
N TYR A 101 23.52 19.64 22.43
CA TYR A 101 24.32 18.63 21.72
C TYR A 101 25.56 19.19 21.01
N LYS A 102 25.75 20.49 20.96
CA LYS A 102 26.88 21.15 20.28
C LYS A 102 27.07 20.62 18.86
N LEU A 103 25.98 20.57 18.09
CA LEU A 103 25.98 20.01 16.73
C LEU A 103 26.76 20.93 15.78
N SER A 104 27.72 20.32 15.05
CA SER A 104 28.48 20.98 14.00
C SER A 104 27.74 20.92 12.66
N GLU A 105 28.20 21.66 11.66
CA GLU A 105 27.63 21.61 10.30
C GLU A 105 27.57 20.18 9.75
N GLY A 106 26.42 19.80 9.20
CA GLY A 106 26.17 18.45 8.68
C GLY A 106 25.81 17.39 9.70
N GLU A 107 25.91 17.69 11.01
CA GLU A 107 25.43 16.81 12.08
C GLU A 107 23.96 17.06 12.37
N ARG A 108 23.17 15.99 12.51
CA ARG A 108 21.72 16.07 12.70
C ARG A 108 21.21 15.18 13.83
N VAL A 109 20.15 15.63 14.48
CA VAL A 109 19.28 14.78 15.28
C VAL A 109 18.15 14.26 14.40
N VAL A 110 17.84 12.97 14.49
CA VAL A 110 16.70 12.38 13.81
C VAL A 110 15.47 12.50 14.68
N VAL A 111 14.39 13.03 14.12
CA VAL A 111 13.10 13.21 14.77
C VAL A 111 12.08 12.28 14.07
N TYR A 112 11.61 11.24 14.76
CA TYR A 112 10.57 10.37 14.23
C TYR A 112 9.19 10.92 14.54
N VAL A 113 8.36 10.92 13.50
CA VAL A 113 6.95 11.35 13.55
C VAL A 113 6.09 10.24 13.00
N HIS A 114 4.99 9.91 13.68
CA HIS A 114 4.10 8.86 13.19
C HIS A 114 3.05 9.44 12.25
N ASN A 115 3.30 9.32 10.92
CA ASN A 115 2.57 9.97 9.84
C ASN A 115 3.01 11.42 9.58
N LEU A 116 4.32 11.63 9.45
CA LEU A 116 4.94 12.95 9.17
C LEU A 116 4.19 13.79 8.13
N SER A 117 3.44 13.18 7.23
CA SER A 117 2.65 13.88 6.22
C SER A 117 1.55 14.78 6.81
N PHE A 118 1.08 14.49 8.02
CA PHE A 118 0.12 15.30 8.74
C PHE A 118 0.82 16.45 9.50
N GLU A 119 1.77 16.15 10.36
CA GLU A 119 2.49 17.13 11.18
C GLU A 119 3.27 18.12 10.32
N PHE A 120 3.77 17.67 9.15
CA PHE A 120 4.50 18.55 8.24
C PHE A 120 3.67 19.73 7.74
N GLN A 121 2.35 19.56 7.59
CA GLN A 121 1.46 20.64 7.18
C GLN A 121 1.38 21.79 8.20
N PHE A 122 1.78 21.53 9.44
CA PHE A 122 1.81 22.53 10.50
C PHE A 122 3.22 23.10 10.73
N ILE A 123 4.28 22.29 10.57
CA ILE A 123 5.64 22.72 10.90
C ILE A 123 6.41 23.32 9.72
N GLN A 124 5.92 23.16 8.47
CA GLN A 124 6.66 23.54 7.27
C GLN A 124 7.05 25.03 7.20
N ASP A 125 6.27 25.90 7.81
CA ASP A 125 6.49 27.35 7.79
C ASP A 125 7.20 27.86 9.05
N PHE A 126 7.37 27.00 10.06
CA PHE A 126 8.11 27.32 11.29
C PHE A 126 9.57 26.88 11.26
N PHE A 127 9.94 25.99 10.32
CA PHE A 127 11.32 25.53 10.15
C PHE A 127 11.82 25.77 8.72
N GLU A 128 13.06 26.19 8.60
CA GLU A 128 13.71 26.31 7.30
C GLU A 128 14.17 24.94 6.78
N PHE A 129 13.35 24.31 5.95
CA PHE A 129 13.64 23.01 5.38
C PHE A 129 14.54 23.15 4.14
N THR A 130 15.69 22.48 4.17
CA THR A 130 16.69 22.45 3.08
C THR A 130 16.47 21.30 2.11
N ASP A 131 15.79 20.24 2.51
CA ASP A 131 15.54 19.03 1.70
C ASP A 131 14.27 18.32 2.21
N VAL A 132 13.28 18.16 1.33
CA VAL A 132 12.06 17.42 1.62
C VAL A 132 11.90 16.30 0.60
N PHE A 133 11.94 15.07 1.07
CA PHE A 133 11.74 13.89 0.24
C PHE A 133 10.32 13.37 0.37
N ALA A 134 9.53 13.57 -0.68
CA ALA A 134 8.17 13.06 -0.80
C ALA A 134 8.08 11.97 -1.88
N MET A 135 7.28 10.92 -1.63
CA MET A 135 6.99 9.88 -2.63
C MET A 135 5.93 10.34 -3.63
N GLU A 136 4.99 11.10 -3.15
CA GLU A 136 3.91 11.75 -3.90
C GLU A 136 3.64 13.10 -3.23
N SER A 137 2.87 13.98 -3.86
CA SER A 137 2.40 15.20 -3.21
C SER A 137 1.82 14.85 -1.82
N ARG A 138 2.28 15.52 -0.78
CA ARG A 138 1.88 15.32 0.63
C ARG A 138 2.24 13.96 1.25
N SER A 139 2.96 13.08 0.57
CA SER A 139 3.42 11.80 1.12
C SER A 139 4.90 11.87 1.50
N ILE A 140 5.18 12.57 2.61
CA ILE A 140 6.53 12.92 3.03
C ILE A 140 7.17 11.74 3.77
N LEU A 141 8.38 11.41 3.37
CA LEU A 141 9.21 10.38 3.98
C LEU A 141 10.22 10.98 4.95
N THR A 142 10.88 12.07 4.52
CA THR A 142 11.82 12.83 5.31
C THR A 142 11.76 14.31 4.98
N ALA A 143 12.01 15.15 5.98
CA ALA A 143 12.20 16.59 5.82
C ALA A 143 13.41 17.01 6.67
N LYS A 144 14.33 17.82 6.10
CA LYS A 144 15.59 18.16 6.74
C LYS A 144 15.77 19.66 6.89
N THR A 145 16.25 20.05 8.03
CA THR A 145 16.88 21.34 8.30
C THR A 145 18.41 21.15 8.38
N PRO A 146 19.22 22.18 8.59
CA PRO A 146 20.65 22.00 8.82
C PRO A 146 21.00 20.99 9.91
N HIS A 147 20.23 20.95 11.03
CA HIS A 147 20.55 20.14 12.20
C HIS A 147 19.48 19.12 12.61
N LEU A 148 18.32 19.11 11.97
CA LEU A 148 17.24 18.15 12.24
C LEU A 148 16.91 17.34 10.98
N GLU A 149 16.54 16.07 11.16
CA GLU A 149 15.99 15.23 10.09
C GLU A 149 14.72 14.55 10.58
N PHE A 150 13.57 15.04 10.16
CA PHE A 150 12.27 14.43 10.43
C PHE A 150 12.09 13.18 9.57
N ARG A 151 11.64 12.07 10.14
CA ARG A 151 11.39 10.78 9.46
C ARG A 151 10.03 10.21 9.80
N CYS A 152 9.34 9.72 8.79
CA CYS A 152 8.03 9.09 8.95
C CYS A 152 8.15 7.67 9.51
N SER A 153 7.73 7.42 10.75
CA SER A 153 7.73 6.09 11.36
C SER A 153 6.56 5.22 10.89
N TYR A 154 5.45 5.81 10.41
CA TYR A 154 4.38 5.06 9.77
C TYR A 154 4.87 4.31 8.51
N LYS A 155 5.67 4.95 7.67
CA LYS A 155 6.27 4.31 6.49
C LYS A 155 7.32 3.25 6.86
N LEU A 156 7.98 3.43 8.00
CA LEU A 156 8.95 2.47 8.54
C LEU A 156 8.28 1.21 9.09
N SER A 157 7.19 1.36 9.87
CA SER A 157 6.46 0.26 10.49
C SER A 157 5.40 -0.35 9.57
N ASN A 158 4.76 0.46 8.73
CA ASN A 158 3.56 0.15 7.96
C ASN A 158 2.38 -0.32 8.84
N MET A 159 2.25 0.27 10.03
CA MET A 159 1.22 -0.03 11.04
C MET A 159 0.70 1.29 11.63
N SER A 160 -0.51 1.31 12.20
CA SER A 160 -0.95 2.41 13.06
C SER A 160 -0.06 2.47 14.32
N LEU A 161 0.03 3.63 14.98
CA LEU A 161 0.87 3.79 16.17
C LEU A 161 0.49 2.79 17.26
N ALA A 162 -0.82 2.64 17.55
CA ALA A 162 -1.31 1.66 18.51
C ALA A 162 -0.80 0.24 18.22
N LYS A 163 -0.92 -0.22 16.97
CA LYS A 163 -0.42 -1.54 16.56
C LYS A 163 1.10 -1.62 16.57
N PHE A 164 1.80 -0.54 16.25
CA PHE A 164 3.25 -0.54 16.28
C PHE A 164 3.77 -0.70 17.72
N ILE A 165 3.18 0.03 18.67
CA ILE A 165 3.50 -0.08 20.10
C ILE A 165 3.10 -1.46 20.64
N GLU A 166 1.84 -1.91 20.39
CA GLU A 166 1.34 -3.20 20.85
C GLU A 166 2.21 -4.38 20.38
N ASN A 167 2.70 -4.31 19.15
CA ASN A 167 3.46 -5.39 18.53
C ASN A 167 4.98 -5.27 18.73
N THR A 168 5.47 -4.19 19.34
CA THR A 168 6.90 -4.05 19.60
C THR A 168 7.24 -4.66 20.97
N PRO A 169 8.20 -5.61 21.03
CA PRO A 169 8.60 -6.20 22.32
C PRO A 169 9.21 -5.14 23.23
N ASN A 170 9.06 -5.36 24.55
CA ASN A 170 9.65 -4.52 25.60
C ASN A 170 9.12 -3.07 25.66
N THR A 171 8.05 -2.71 24.95
CA THR A 171 7.38 -1.44 25.14
C THR A 171 6.61 -1.46 26.47
N GLN A 172 6.70 -0.38 27.23
CA GLN A 172 6.01 -0.21 28.52
C GLN A 172 4.75 0.65 28.39
N HIS A 173 4.66 1.44 27.33
CA HIS A 173 3.60 2.38 27.06
C HIS A 173 2.70 1.86 25.94
N TYR A 174 1.47 2.35 25.90
CA TYR A 174 0.51 2.01 24.84
C TYR A 174 -0.21 3.30 24.38
N LYS A 175 -0.77 3.28 23.18
CA LYS A 175 -1.62 4.37 22.72
C LYS A 175 -3.01 4.20 23.32
N GLY A 176 -3.49 5.21 24.06
CA GLY A 176 -4.88 5.31 24.49
C GLY A 176 -5.82 5.31 23.27
N VAL A 177 -6.99 4.72 23.43
CA VAL A 177 -8.06 4.75 22.42
C VAL A 177 -9.25 5.39 23.12
N ASP A 178 -9.80 6.46 22.53
CA ASP A 178 -10.92 7.22 23.04
C ASP A 178 -10.65 8.05 24.34
N ASP A 179 -9.39 8.21 24.72
CA ASP A 179 -9.00 9.01 25.91
C ASP A 179 -9.02 10.53 25.63
N LEU A 180 -9.15 10.93 24.36
CA LEU A 180 -9.19 12.33 23.93
C LEU A 180 -10.47 12.62 23.14
N ASP A 181 -11.29 13.52 23.64
CA ASP A 181 -12.49 14.00 22.92
C ASP A 181 -12.12 15.06 21.88
N TYR A 182 -12.05 14.68 20.61
CA TYR A 182 -11.75 15.56 19.47
C TYR A 182 -12.92 16.49 19.09
N SER A 183 -14.08 16.39 19.73
CA SER A 183 -15.20 17.32 19.51
C SER A 183 -15.05 18.61 20.31
N THR A 184 -14.28 18.56 21.38
CA THR A 184 -14.00 19.73 22.25
C THR A 184 -12.90 20.57 21.62
N VAL A 185 -13.17 21.86 21.41
CA VAL A 185 -12.15 22.82 20.96
C VAL A 185 -11.23 23.16 22.13
N ARG A 186 -9.93 23.04 21.90
CA ARG A 186 -8.87 23.38 22.86
C ARG A 186 -7.93 24.39 22.22
N THR A 187 -7.53 25.40 22.97
CA THR A 187 -6.55 26.42 22.58
C THR A 187 -5.22 26.19 23.32
N PRO A 188 -4.14 26.87 22.95
CA PRO A 188 -2.89 26.82 23.73
C PRO A 188 -3.04 27.16 25.19
N ASP A 189 -4.04 27.97 25.59
CA ASP A 189 -4.28 28.37 26.97
C ASP A 189 -5.32 27.48 27.69
N THR A 190 -5.98 26.55 26.98
CA THR A 190 -6.94 25.64 27.62
C THR A 190 -6.21 24.69 28.58
N PRO A 191 -6.56 24.61 29.88
CA PRO A 191 -6.01 23.62 30.78
C PRO A 191 -6.30 22.20 30.32
N LEU A 192 -5.30 21.34 30.33
CA LEU A 192 -5.44 19.93 29.99
C LEU A 192 -5.52 19.10 31.26
N THR A 193 -6.34 18.06 31.22
CA THR A 193 -6.44 17.06 32.28
C THR A 193 -5.24 16.13 32.30
N GLU A 194 -5.01 15.41 33.39
CA GLU A 194 -3.96 14.38 33.50
C GLU A 194 -4.16 13.27 32.48
N VAL A 195 -5.42 12.93 32.15
CA VAL A 195 -5.74 11.90 31.12
C VAL A 195 -5.29 12.38 29.74
N GLU A 196 -5.59 13.63 29.37
CA GLU A 196 -5.19 14.22 28.09
C GLU A 196 -3.67 14.35 27.96
N LEU A 197 -3.01 14.80 29.02
CA LEU A 197 -1.53 14.84 29.05
C LEU A 197 -0.92 13.45 29.02
N GLY A 198 -1.52 12.47 29.70
CA GLY A 198 -1.12 11.07 29.65
C GLY A 198 -1.26 10.46 28.24
N TYR A 199 -2.30 10.85 27.51
CA TYR A 199 -2.48 10.46 26.11
C TYR A 199 -1.33 10.99 25.24
N CYS A 200 -1.06 12.30 25.30
CA CYS A 200 0.04 12.94 24.57
C CYS A 200 1.41 12.35 24.95
N PHE A 201 1.63 12.06 26.24
CA PHE A 201 2.83 11.43 26.76
C PHE A 201 3.07 10.06 26.12
N ASN A 202 2.04 9.21 26.11
CA ASN A 202 2.12 7.84 25.63
C ASN A 202 2.39 7.77 24.12
N ASP A 203 1.90 8.72 23.32
CA ASP A 203 2.10 8.74 21.88
C ASP A 203 3.58 8.90 21.54
N VAL A 204 4.28 9.86 22.13
CA VAL A 204 5.70 10.08 21.84
C VAL A 204 6.61 9.09 22.58
N LYS A 205 6.25 8.71 23.81
CA LYS A 205 7.06 7.77 24.61
C LYS A 205 6.98 6.36 24.04
N GLY A 206 5.78 5.87 23.72
CA GLY A 206 5.59 4.57 23.08
C GLY A 206 6.28 4.49 21.72
N LEU A 207 6.18 5.57 20.91
CA LEU A 207 6.93 5.64 19.65
C LEU A 207 8.44 5.60 19.88
N TYR A 208 8.96 6.32 20.87
CA TYR A 208 10.39 6.32 21.22
C TYR A 208 10.87 4.92 21.58
N GLU A 209 10.11 4.19 22.42
CA GLU A 209 10.44 2.80 22.79
C GLU A 209 10.47 1.88 21.57
N CYS A 210 9.52 2.02 20.64
CA CYS A 210 9.51 1.28 19.39
C CYS A 210 10.76 1.54 18.55
N ILE A 211 11.18 2.78 18.42
CA ILE A 211 12.38 3.15 17.65
C ILE A 211 13.64 2.62 18.35
N MET A 212 13.72 2.74 19.67
CA MET A 212 14.87 2.21 20.43
C MET A 212 14.97 0.68 20.31
N GLU A 213 13.85 -0.05 20.25
CA GLU A 213 13.86 -1.49 19.99
C GLU A 213 14.43 -1.82 18.61
N LEU A 214 14.04 -1.06 17.56
CA LEU A 214 14.60 -1.21 16.21
C LEU A 214 16.12 -0.92 16.17
N LEU A 215 16.60 0.01 17.00
CA LEU A 215 18.01 0.39 17.07
C LEU A 215 18.90 -0.63 17.80
N LYS A 216 18.33 -1.67 18.44
CA LYS A 216 19.12 -2.81 18.96
C LYS A 216 19.78 -3.61 17.84
N ASP A 217 19.08 -3.75 16.69
CA ASP A 217 19.56 -4.49 15.51
C ASP A 217 20.25 -3.58 14.46
N ASP A 218 20.04 -2.27 14.57
CA ASP A 218 20.50 -1.26 13.62
C ASP A 218 21.10 -0.06 14.34
N ASN A 219 21.59 0.92 13.59
CA ASN A 219 21.93 2.25 14.12
C ASN A 219 21.13 3.32 13.34
N ILE A 220 21.05 4.50 13.91
CA ILE A 220 20.27 5.62 13.37
C ILE A 220 20.65 6.02 11.94
N ALA A 221 21.89 5.78 11.52
CA ALA A 221 22.38 6.09 10.17
C ALA A 221 22.08 4.97 9.15
N SER A 222 21.86 3.73 9.61
CA SER A 222 21.64 2.54 8.77
C SER A 222 20.20 2.05 8.73
N ILE A 223 19.37 2.47 9.68
CA ILE A 223 17.94 2.12 9.71
C ILE A 223 17.26 2.61 8.43
N PRO A 224 16.49 1.76 7.73
CA PRO A 224 15.78 2.16 6.51
C PRO A 224 14.66 3.16 6.79
N LEU A 225 14.30 3.96 5.78
CA LEU A 225 13.16 4.89 5.87
C LEU A 225 11.79 4.19 5.74
N THR A 226 11.77 2.96 5.21
CA THR A 226 10.53 2.22 4.97
C THR A 226 10.69 0.75 5.35
N SER A 227 9.58 0.07 5.65
CA SER A 227 9.54 -1.37 5.92
C SER A 227 10.14 -2.18 4.75
N THR A 228 9.89 -1.78 3.51
CA THR A 228 10.47 -2.40 2.31
C THR A 228 11.97 -2.24 2.22
N GLY A 229 12.53 -1.22 2.86
CA GLY A 229 13.97 -0.98 2.90
C GLY A 229 14.76 -2.11 3.58
N TYR A 230 14.19 -2.72 4.62
CA TYR A 230 14.77 -3.90 5.29
C TYR A 230 14.85 -5.09 4.33
N VAL A 231 13.77 -5.39 3.67
CA VAL A 231 13.70 -6.51 2.72
C VAL A 231 14.65 -6.30 1.54
N ARG A 232 14.70 -5.07 1.03
CA ARG A 232 15.65 -4.69 -0.03
C ARG A 232 17.09 -4.89 0.40
N ARG A 233 17.44 -4.57 1.66
CA ARG A 233 18.75 -4.80 2.23
C ARG A 233 19.09 -6.29 2.32
N ASP A 234 18.14 -7.10 2.80
CA ASP A 234 18.32 -8.54 2.97
C ASP A 234 18.45 -9.26 1.63
N CYS A 235 17.56 -8.98 0.68
CA CYS A 235 17.63 -9.51 -0.68
C CYS A 235 18.93 -9.11 -1.40
N ARG A 236 19.38 -7.85 -1.24
CA ARG A 236 20.65 -7.40 -1.82
C ARG A 236 21.85 -8.13 -1.21
N LYS A 237 21.87 -8.33 0.11
CA LYS A 237 22.91 -9.13 0.78
C LYS A 237 22.95 -10.55 0.23
N ALA A 238 21.79 -11.19 0.07
CA ALA A 238 21.68 -12.52 -0.50
C ALA A 238 22.17 -12.57 -1.95
N MET A 239 21.68 -11.68 -2.81
CA MET A 239 22.06 -11.60 -4.22
C MET A 239 23.55 -11.36 -4.45
N ASN A 240 24.20 -10.57 -3.59
CA ASN A 240 25.62 -10.25 -3.68
C ASN A 240 26.54 -11.43 -3.31
N LYS A 241 26.01 -12.49 -2.68
CA LYS A 241 26.80 -13.70 -2.40
C LYS A 241 27.27 -14.42 -3.67
N ASN A 242 26.53 -14.23 -4.77
CA ASN A 242 26.85 -14.86 -6.05
C ASN A 242 27.08 -13.79 -7.13
N LYS A 243 28.33 -13.67 -7.59
CA LYS A 243 28.74 -12.72 -8.64
C LYS A 243 27.99 -12.91 -9.97
N ASN A 244 27.47 -14.10 -10.25
CA ASN A 244 26.70 -14.36 -11.45
C ASN A 244 25.35 -13.62 -11.47
N ASN A 245 24.77 -13.34 -10.29
CA ASN A 245 23.54 -12.56 -10.20
C ASN A 245 23.71 -11.14 -10.73
N ARG A 246 24.87 -10.52 -10.49
CA ARG A 246 25.21 -9.22 -11.08
C ARG A 246 25.33 -9.30 -12.61
N LYS A 247 25.89 -10.39 -13.14
CA LYS A 247 25.98 -10.60 -14.60
C LYS A 247 24.59 -10.76 -15.22
N ILE A 248 23.69 -11.52 -14.58
CA ILE A 248 22.28 -11.66 -15.03
C ILE A 248 21.59 -10.30 -15.03
N PHE A 249 21.70 -9.52 -13.95
CA PHE A 249 21.12 -8.19 -13.85
C PHE A 249 21.60 -7.26 -14.97
N LEU A 250 22.89 -7.22 -15.25
CA LEU A 250 23.48 -6.37 -16.30
C LEU A 250 23.12 -6.84 -17.72
N ARG A 251 23.01 -8.16 -17.95
CA ARG A 251 22.55 -8.72 -19.25
C ARG A 251 21.08 -8.36 -19.53
N SER A 252 20.29 -8.19 -18.50
CA SER A 252 18.87 -7.82 -18.59
C SER A 252 18.64 -6.31 -18.57
N LYS A 253 19.70 -5.50 -18.85
CA LYS A 253 19.59 -4.05 -18.95
C LYS A 253 18.55 -3.66 -20.00
N LEU A 254 17.67 -2.74 -19.64
CA LEU A 254 16.60 -2.22 -20.48
C LEU A 254 17.04 -0.96 -21.22
N THR A 255 16.62 -0.83 -22.46
CA THR A 255 16.60 0.48 -23.16
C THR A 255 15.40 1.30 -22.67
N LEU A 256 15.40 2.60 -22.95
CA LEU A 256 14.27 3.46 -22.58
C LEU A 256 12.96 3.00 -23.25
N LEU A 257 13.01 2.61 -24.52
CA LEU A 257 11.85 2.07 -25.25
C LEU A 257 11.29 0.80 -24.56
N GLN A 258 12.17 -0.15 -24.25
CA GLN A 258 11.78 -1.40 -23.57
C GLN A 258 11.20 -1.12 -22.16
N TYR A 259 11.77 -0.15 -21.44
CA TYR A 259 11.26 0.24 -20.15
C TYR A 259 9.86 0.89 -20.26
N LYS A 260 9.66 1.81 -21.23
CA LYS A 260 8.34 2.41 -21.50
C LYS A 260 7.31 1.32 -21.87
N LEU A 261 7.65 0.40 -22.76
CA LEU A 261 6.77 -0.72 -23.14
C LEU A 261 6.42 -1.64 -21.96
N LEU A 262 7.39 -1.97 -21.11
CA LEU A 262 7.15 -2.73 -19.87
C LEU A 262 6.24 -1.97 -18.88
N ARG A 263 6.35 -0.65 -18.83
CA ARG A 263 5.45 0.21 -18.04
C ARG A 263 4.01 0.19 -18.56
N GLU A 264 3.84 0.15 -19.88
CA GLU A 264 2.51 -0.04 -20.52
C GLU A 264 1.95 -1.43 -20.19
N CYS A 265 2.76 -2.49 -20.29
CA CYS A 265 2.36 -3.86 -19.94
C CYS A 265 2.05 -4.04 -18.44
N PHE A 266 2.65 -3.21 -17.57
CA PHE A 266 2.51 -3.37 -16.13
C PHE A 266 1.07 -3.12 -15.68
N ARG A 267 0.51 -4.09 -14.98
CA ARG A 267 -0.79 -4.04 -14.29
C ARG A 267 -0.65 -4.74 -12.94
N GLY A 268 -1.36 -4.27 -11.93
CA GLY A 268 -1.50 -4.94 -10.64
C GLY A 268 -2.37 -6.21 -10.73
N GLY A 269 -2.89 -6.65 -9.60
CA GLY A 269 -3.86 -7.72 -9.53
C GLY A 269 -5.17 -7.35 -10.23
N ASN A 270 -5.93 -8.37 -10.65
CA ASN A 270 -7.25 -8.18 -11.22
C ASN A 270 -8.30 -8.03 -10.12
N THR A 271 -9.11 -6.98 -10.18
CA THR A 271 -10.25 -6.78 -9.26
C THR A 271 -11.47 -6.45 -10.11
N ALA A 272 -12.49 -7.28 -10.05
CA ALA A 272 -13.67 -7.12 -10.88
C ALA A 272 -14.84 -7.95 -10.35
N SER A 273 -16.05 -7.62 -10.80
CA SER A 273 -17.30 -8.29 -10.46
C SER A 273 -17.96 -8.94 -11.67
N ASN A 274 -18.74 -9.97 -11.42
CA ASN A 274 -19.55 -10.65 -12.41
C ASN A 274 -20.72 -9.75 -12.83
N ARG A 275 -20.83 -9.45 -14.14
CA ARG A 275 -21.90 -8.59 -14.69
C ARG A 275 -23.32 -9.15 -14.50
N TYR A 276 -23.44 -10.46 -14.33
CA TYR A 276 -24.74 -11.14 -14.12
C TYR A 276 -25.21 -11.13 -12.67
N LEU A 277 -24.30 -10.92 -11.69
CA LEU A 277 -24.56 -10.98 -10.25
C LEU A 277 -24.33 -9.66 -9.52
N THR A 278 -23.78 -8.65 -10.19
CA THR A 278 -23.56 -7.31 -9.60
C THR A 278 -24.91 -6.66 -9.26
N ASN A 279 -24.96 -5.93 -8.16
CA ASN A 279 -26.15 -5.27 -7.61
C ASN A 279 -27.24 -6.24 -7.11
N LEU A 280 -26.89 -7.51 -6.91
CA LEU A 280 -27.76 -8.53 -6.30
C LEU A 280 -27.18 -9.00 -4.98
N VAL A 281 -28.05 -9.23 -4.00
CA VAL A 281 -27.67 -9.90 -2.75
C VAL A 281 -27.62 -11.41 -3.02
N VAL A 282 -26.43 -11.97 -2.92
CA VAL A 282 -26.17 -13.39 -3.14
C VAL A 282 -25.95 -14.08 -1.79
N LYS A 283 -26.51 -15.27 -1.58
CA LYS A 283 -26.41 -16.05 -0.33
C LYS A 283 -25.46 -17.21 -0.47
N ASN A 284 -24.96 -17.69 0.68
CA ASN A 284 -24.11 -18.88 0.78
C ASN A 284 -22.87 -18.79 -0.14
N VAL A 285 -22.10 -17.71 0.01
CA VAL A 285 -20.98 -17.39 -0.86
C VAL A 285 -19.72 -18.05 -0.35
N GLY A 286 -19.08 -18.87 -1.18
CA GLY A 286 -17.76 -19.44 -0.93
C GLY A 286 -16.62 -18.46 -1.23
N SER A 287 -15.45 -18.72 -0.64
CA SER A 287 -14.25 -17.91 -0.85
C SER A 287 -13.01 -18.78 -0.86
N TYR A 288 -12.19 -18.61 -1.88
CA TYR A 288 -10.81 -19.13 -1.93
C TYR A 288 -9.82 -17.98 -2.10
N ASP A 289 -8.66 -18.10 -1.46
CA ASP A 289 -7.54 -17.16 -1.53
C ASP A 289 -6.25 -17.89 -1.86
N ILE A 290 -5.37 -17.28 -2.68
CA ILE A 290 -4.10 -17.90 -3.05
C ILE A 290 -3.05 -17.65 -1.96
N SER A 291 -2.57 -18.70 -1.34
CA SER A 291 -1.54 -18.64 -0.30
C SER A 291 -0.25 -18.00 -0.81
N SER A 292 0.01 -16.74 -0.41
CA SER A 292 1.23 -15.98 -0.80
C SER A 292 1.44 -15.91 -2.32
N SER A 293 0.43 -15.49 -3.07
CA SER A 293 0.36 -15.48 -4.53
C SER A 293 1.62 -14.91 -5.21
N TYR A 294 1.97 -13.64 -5.01
CA TYR A 294 3.14 -13.03 -5.66
C TYR A 294 4.48 -13.70 -5.30
N PRO A 295 4.77 -14.01 -4.03
CA PRO A 295 5.96 -14.78 -3.65
C PRO A 295 6.03 -16.14 -4.34
N PHE A 296 4.90 -16.84 -4.48
CA PHE A 296 4.84 -18.11 -5.20
C PHE A 296 5.26 -17.95 -6.66
N GLN A 297 4.74 -16.95 -7.38
CA GLN A 297 5.14 -16.75 -8.77
C GLN A 297 6.67 -16.55 -8.87
N MET A 298 7.27 -15.82 -7.92
CA MET A 298 8.70 -15.55 -7.92
C MET A 298 9.56 -16.80 -7.73
N ILE A 299 9.08 -17.83 -7.03
CA ILE A 299 9.83 -19.08 -6.84
C ILE A 299 9.54 -20.14 -7.91
N ALA A 300 8.35 -20.12 -8.52
CA ALA A 300 7.85 -21.23 -9.33
C ALA A 300 7.83 -20.98 -10.84
N ARG A 301 7.91 -19.71 -11.29
CA ARG A 301 7.78 -19.35 -12.70
C ARG A 301 9.10 -18.91 -13.34
N ASP A 302 9.08 -18.82 -14.66
CA ASP A 302 10.21 -18.37 -15.46
C ASP A 302 10.09 -16.88 -15.81
N PHE A 303 11.21 -16.17 -15.72
CA PHE A 303 11.31 -14.73 -15.88
C PHE A 303 12.29 -14.34 -16.98
N PRO A 304 12.21 -13.13 -17.55
CA PRO A 304 13.19 -12.67 -18.53
C PRO A 304 14.55 -12.46 -17.85
N LEU A 305 15.53 -13.27 -18.22
CA LEU A 305 16.90 -13.29 -17.67
C LEU A 305 17.98 -12.88 -18.68
N GLY A 306 17.58 -12.53 -19.87
CA GLY A 306 18.48 -12.14 -20.95
C GLY A 306 18.23 -10.74 -21.48
N LYS A 307 19.01 -10.37 -22.48
CA LYS A 307 18.76 -9.17 -23.28
C LYS A 307 17.40 -9.25 -23.94
N TRP A 308 16.69 -8.14 -24.00
CA TRP A 308 15.50 -8.01 -24.82
C TRP A 308 15.89 -7.72 -26.26
N ASN A 309 15.43 -8.57 -27.18
CA ASN A 309 15.67 -8.46 -28.60
C ASN A 309 14.39 -8.04 -29.31
N TYR A 310 14.50 -7.23 -30.34
CA TYR A 310 13.39 -6.90 -31.22
C TYR A 310 13.12 -8.06 -32.16
N GLY A 311 11.84 -8.34 -32.44
CA GLY A 311 11.40 -9.36 -33.38
C GLY A 311 10.30 -8.82 -34.30
N VAL A 312 10.13 -9.46 -35.44
CA VAL A 312 9.06 -9.16 -36.38
C VAL A 312 8.10 -10.32 -36.43
N ILE A 313 6.84 -10.05 -36.12
CA ILE A 313 5.77 -11.05 -36.17
C ILE A 313 5.06 -10.96 -37.52
N ARG A 314 5.13 -12.02 -38.30
CA ARG A 314 4.52 -12.09 -39.64
C ARG A 314 3.13 -12.73 -39.63
N ASN A 315 2.88 -13.62 -38.67
CA ASN A 315 1.62 -14.34 -38.52
C ASN A 315 1.47 -14.87 -37.08
N ILE A 316 0.29 -15.37 -36.77
CA ILE A 316 -0.05 -15.88 -35.44
C ILE A 316 0.81 -17.11 -35.03
N ALA A 317 1.15 -17.99 -35.95
CA ALA A 317 1.98 -19.16 -35.66
C ALA A 317 3.39 -18.74 -35.19
N THR A 318 3.99 -17.73 -35.83
CA THR A 318 5.27 -17.16 -35.43
C THR A 318 5.17 -16.54 -34.01
N LEU A 319 4.09 -15.82 -33.70
CA LEU A 319 3.84 -15.27 -32.39
C LEU A 319 3.75 -16.36 -31.33
N GLU A 320 3.00 -17.41 -31.58
CA GLU A 320 2.85 -18.55 -30.66
C GLU A 320 4.16 -19.30 -30.43
N GLU A 321 4.96 -19.47 -31.47
CA GLU A 321 6.30 -20.06 -31.33
C GLU A 321 7.18 -19.24 -30.39
N TYR A 322 7.23 -17.90 -30.56
CA TYR A 322 8.00 -17.04 -29.66
C TYR A 322 7.46 -17.07 -28.23
N ASN A 323 6.15 -16.98 -28.05
CA ASN A 323 5.51 -17.01 -26.73
C ASN A 323 5.76 -18.32 -25.98
N SER A 324 5.88 -19.44 -26.67
CA SER A 324 6.20 -20.73 -26.06
C SER A 324 7.64 -20.80 -25.55
N LYS A 325 8.59 -20.19 -26.27
CA LYS A 325 10.03 -20.30 -26.00
C LYS A 325 10.60 -19.19 -25.13
N TYR A 326 10.00 -17.99 -25.17
CA TYR A 326 10.54 -16.78 -24.56
C TYR A 326 9.51 -16.08 -23.67
N CYS A 327 9.99 -15.16 -22.82
CA CYS A 327 9.15 -14.09 -22.28
C CYS A 327 9.02 -13.01 -23.36
N THR A 328 7.80 -12.64 -23.71
CA THR A 328 7.55 -11.64 -24.76
C THR A 328 6.70 -10.48 -24.24
N ILE A 329 6.88 -9.31 -24.83
CA ILE A 329 6.06 -8.11 -24.65
C ILE A 329 5.82 -7.47 -26.02
N ALA A 330 4.62 -6.98 -26.24
CA ALA A 330 4.27 -6.32 -27.50
C ALA A 330 3.07 -5.39 -27.34
N ARG A 331 2.87 -4.52 -28.33
CA ARG A 331 1.58 -3.85 -28.56
C ARG A 331 0.74 -4.68 -29.49
N TYR A 332 -0.50 -4.90 -29.03
CA TYR A 332 -1.51 -5.62 -29.78
C TYR A 332 -2.63 -4.67 -30.15
N THR A 333 -2.99 -4.66 -31.43
CA THR A 333 -4.16 -3.96 -31.93
C THR A 333 -5.19 -4.97 -32.38
N PHE A 334 -6.36 -4.92 -31.80
CA PHE A 334 -7.50 -5.80 -32.11
C PHE A 334 -8.59 -5.01 -32.82
N ARG A 335 -9.28 -5.69 -33.80
CA ARG A 335 -10.50 -5.21 -34.44
C ARG A 335 -11.69 -6.07 -34.04
N ASN A 336 -12.82 -5.44 -33.78
CA ASN A 336 -14.08 -6.07 -33.39
C ASN A 336 -13.89 -7.06 -32.24
N ILE A 337 -13.15 -6.64 -31.18
CA ILE A 337 -12.92 -7.49 -30.02
C ILE A 337 -14.17 -7.53 -29.13
N LYS A 338 -14.58 -8.75 -28.75
CA LYS A 338 -15.78 -8.98 -27.93
C LYS A 338 -15.53 -10.06 -26.90
N LEU A 339 -15.95 -9.80 -25.65
CA LEU A 339 -15.91 -10.78 -24.56
C LEU A 339 -16.83 -11.96 -24.88
N ARG A 340 -16.36 -13.18 -24.64
CA ARG A 340 -17.17 -14.40 -24.78
C ARG A 340 -18.31 -14.40 -23.76
N GLU A 341 -19.48 -14.92 -24.12
CA GLU A 341 -20.66 -14.90 -23.25
C GLU A 341 -20.48 -15.69 -21.96
N ASN A 342 -19.78 -16.81 -22.04
CA ASN A 342 -19.47 -17.67 -20.89
C ASN A 342 -18.39 -17.11 -19.95
N LYS A 343 -17.87 -15.90 -20.20
CA LYS A 343 -16.92 -15.20 -19.33
C LYS A 343 -17.64 -14.09 -18.55
N PRO A 344 -17.95 -14.30 -17.26
CA PRO A 344 -18.77 -13.34 -16.50
C PRO A 344 -17.98 -12.09 -16.08
N ILE A 345 -16.67 -12.21 -15.94
CA ILE A 345 -15.77 -11.14 -15.48
C ILE A 345 -14.80 -10.77 -16.61
N PRO A 346 -14.90 -9.55 -17.17
CA PRO A 346 -14.02 -9.13 -18.27
C PRO A 346 -12.61 -8.81 -17.80
N TYR A 347 -11.61 -9.09 -18.65
CA TYR A 347 -10.18 -8.96 -18.29
C TYR A 347 -9.55 -7.63 -18.69
N ILE A 348 -9.83 -7.09 -19.89
CA ILE A 348 -9.11 -5.92 -20.43
C ILE A 348 -9.56 -4.63 -19.72
N PRO A 349 -8.67 -3.92 -18.98
CA PRO A 349 -9.01 -2.64 -18.38
C PRO A 349 -8.93 -1.51 -19.41
N GLN A 350 -9.98 -0.70 -19.49
CA GLN A 350 -10.05 0.50 -20.35
C GLN A 350 -8.85 1.44 -20.12
N ALA A 351 -8.48 1.68 -18.85
CA ALA A 351 -7.39 2.59 -18.49
C ALA A 351 -6.00 2.15 -18.99
N LYS A 352 -5.87 0.93 -19.51
CA LYS A 352 -4.63 0.41 -20.09
C LYS A 352 -4.65 0.33 -21.61
N CYS A 353 -5.77 0.65 -22.25
CA CYS A 353 -5.84 0.78 -23.68
C CYS A 353 -5.13 2.06 -24.11
N LEU A 354 -4.17 1.95 -25.02
CA LEU A 354 -3.43 3.07 -25.60
C LEU A 354 -4.30 3.82 -26.63
N LYS A 355 -5.10 3.06 -27.36
CA LYS A 355 -6.12 3.56 -28.30
C LYS A 355 -7.40 2.76 -28.09
N LEU A 356 -8.53 3.41 -28.27
CA LEU A 356 -9.85 2.78 -28.12
C LEU A 356 -10.83 3.44 -29.09
N GLY A 357 -11.53 2.62 -29.87
CA GLY A 357 -12.53 3.06 -30.84
C GLY A 357 -13.76 3.70 -30.20
N CYS A 358 -14.61 4.25 -31.05
CA CYS A 358 -15.84 4.94 -30.60
C CYS A 358 -16.98 3.96 -30.30
N ASP A 359 -17.11 2.89 -31.10
CA ASP A 359 -18.07 1.81 -30.83
C ASP A 359 -17.49 0.85 -29.80
N ARG A 360 -17.89 1.06 -28.54
CA ARG A 360 -17.38 0.29 -27.42
C ARG A 360 -18.41 0.13 -26.30
N GLU A 361 -18.30 -0.98 -25.62
CA GLU A 361 -19.09 -1.27 -24.43
C GLU A 361 -18.14 -1.56 -23.24
N ILE A 362 -18.35 -0.84 -22.14
CA ILE A 362 -17.46 -0.87 -20.98
C ILE A 362 -18.28 -1.17 -19.72
N TYR A 363 -17.89 -2.24 -19.03
CA TYR A 363 -18.47 -2.65 -17.77
C TYR A 363 -17.45 -2.49 -16.64
N ASN A 364 -17.74 -1.69 -15.62
CA ASN A 364 -16.85 -1.46 -14.46
C ASN A 364 -15.39 -1.14 -14.86
N GLY A 365 -15.23 -0.28 -15.87
CA GLY A 365 -13.91 0.11 -16.41
C GLY A 365 -13.20 -0.99 -17.21
N ARG A 366 -13.91 -2.02 -17.66
CA ARG A 366 -13.38 -3.13 -18.45
C ARG A 366 -14.14 -3.29 -19.75
N ILE A 367 -13.42 -3.71 -20.79
CA ILE A 367 -13.95 -3.84 -22.15
C ILE A 367 -14.82 -5.08 -22.25
N LEU A 368 -16.09 -4.89 -22.66
CA LEU A 368 -16.95 -5.97 -23.13
C LEU A 368 -16.85 -6.12 -24.65
N HIS A 369 -16.87 -4.99 -25.37
CA HIS A 369 -16.74 -4.89 -26.82
C HIS A 369 -15.99 -3.62 -27.20
N ALA A 370 -15.23 -3.67 -28.28
CA ALA A 370 -14.72 -2.51 -28.98
C ALA A 370 -14.47 -2.83 -30.47
N ASP A 371 -14.87 -1.92 -31.35
CA ASP A 371 -14.55 -1.97 -32.78
C ASP A 371 -13.05 -1.97 -33.05
N TYR A 372 -12.30 -1.25 -32.18
CA TYR A 372 -10.85 -1.10 -32.25
C TYR A 372 -10.24 -0.86 -30.87
N LEU A 373 -9.16 -1.55 -30.51
CA LEU A 373 -8.35 -1.21 -29.37
C LEU A 373 -6.87 -1.58 -29.54
N THR A 374 -5.98 -0.76 -28.98
CA THR A 374 -4.54 -1.05 -28.87
C THR A 374 -4.14 -1.14 -27.41
N ILE A 375 -3.42 -2.20 -27.03
CA ILE A 375 -2.97 -2.45 -25.67
C ILE A 375 -1.61 -3.17 -25.67
N SER A 376 -0.75 -2.82 -24.71
CA SER A 376 0.53 -3.52 -24.50
C SER A 376 0.37 -4.68 -23.52
N LEU A 377 0.80 -5.87 -23.89
CA LEU A 377 0.63 -7.10 -23.12
C LEU A 377 1.94 -7.89 -23.02
N THR A 378 2.09 -8.65 -21.94
CA THR A 378 3.01 -9.80 -21.89
C THR A 378 2.37 -11.00 -22.62
N ASN A 379 3.18 -12.02 -23.00
CA ASN A 379 2.62 -13.27 -23.55
C ASN A 379 1.60 -13.90 -22.58
N ILE A 380 1.81 -13.81 -21.28
CA ILE A 380 0.89 -14.37 -20.27
C ILE A 380 -0.47 -13.66 -20.31
N ASP A 381 -0.47 -12.32 -20.38
CA ASP A 381 -1.71 -11.55 -20.49
C ASP A 381 -2.40 -11.77 -21.85
N PHE A 382 -1.62 -11.93 -22.93
CA PHE A 382 -2.16 -12.23 -24.25
C PHE A 382 -2.88 -13.58 -24.29
N ASP A 383 -2.33 -14.60 -23.61
CA ASP A 383 -3.00 -15.90 -23.49
C ASP A 383 -4.36 -15.79 -22.78
N ILE A 384 -4.47 -14.97 -21.73
CA ILE A 384 -5.76 -14.69 -21.06
C ILE A 384 -6.74 -13.99 -22.03
N VAL A 385 -6.25 -13.01 -22.81
CA VAL A 385 -7.10 -12.31 -23.79
C VAL A 385 -7.62 -13.28 -24.86
N LYS A 386 -6.79 -14.19 -25.39
CA LYS A 386 -7.23 -15.22 -26.34
C LYS A 386 -8.32 -16.14 -25.77
N GLU A 387 -8.23 -16.47 -24.49
CA GLU A 387 -9.24 -17.31 -23.83
C GLU A 387 -10.54 -16.58 -23.57
N GLN A 388 -10.46 -15.29 -23.23
CA GLN A 388 -11.63 -14.53 -22.84
C GLN A 388 -12.38 -13.86 -24.00
N TYR A 389 -11.68 -13.49 -25.07
CA TYR A 389 -12.23 -12.66 -26.15
C TYR A 389 -12.22 -13.38 -27.50
N VAL A 390 -13.12 -12.95 -28.38
CA VAL A 390 -13.07 -13.17 -29.83
C VAL A 390 -12.76 -11.86 -30.52
N TYR A 391 -12.09 -11.90 -31.66
CA TYR A 391 -11.74 -10.72 -32.46
C TYR A 391 -11.59 -11.15 -33.94
N ASP A 392 -11.79 -10.20 -34.84
CA ASP A 392 -11.70 -10.47 -36.29
C ASP A 392 -10.25 -10.41 -36.76
N GLU A 393 -9.50 -9.39 -36.33
CA GLU A 393 -8.13 -9.16 -36.74
C GLU A 393 -7.23 -8.80 -35.57
N ILE A 394 -5.96 -9.14 -35.68
CA ILE A 394 -4.91 -8.78 -34.75
C ILE A 394 -3.66 -8.27 -35.48
N ALA A 395 -3.15 -7.13 -35.06
CA ALA A 395 -1.82 -6.64 -35.45
C ALA A 395 -0.89 -6.62 -34.23
N VAL A 396 0.40 -6.91 -34.46
CA VAL A 396 1.42 -6.94 -33.39
C VAL A 396 2.55 -5.99 -33.76
N GLU A 397 2.77 -5.02 -32.89
CA GLU A 397 3.79 -3.98 -33.04
C GLU A 397 4.72 -3.97 -31.82
N GLU A 398 5.89 -3.35 -31.94
CA GLU A 398 6.87 -3.23 -30.85
C GLU A 398 7.14 -4.55 -30.13
N PHE A 399 7.26 -5.63 -30.91
CA PHE A 399 7.46 -6.97 -30.37
C PHE A 399 8.89 -7.16 -29.88
N HIS A 400 9.02 -7.51 -28.60
CA HIS A 400 10.30 -7.83 -27.96
C HIS A 400 10.23 -9.17 -27.24
N TYR A 401 11.35 -9.90 -27.26
CA TYR A 401 11.47 -11.19 -26.59
C TYR A 401 12.78 -11.30 -25.81
N SER A 402 12.74 -12.06 -24.71
CA SER A 402 13.90 -12.34 -23.85
C SER A 402 13.92 -13.79 -23.43
N ARG A 403 15.12 -14.36 -23.31
CA ARG A 403 15.30 -15.72 -22.79
C ARG A 403 14.68 -15.82 -21.39
N LYS A 404 13.90 -16.89 -21.17
CA LYS A 404 13.24 -17.16 -19.88
C LYS A 404 14.03 -18.14 -19.01
N GLY A 405 13.88 -18.04 -17.71
CA GLY A 405 14.42 -18.96 -16.71
C GLY A 405 14.03 -18.56 -15.28
N PRO A 406 14.30 -19.41 -14.30
CA PRO A 406 13.97 -19.13 -12.90
C PRO A 406 14.76 -17.94 -12.37
N LEU A 407 14.16 -17.18 -11.46
CA LEU A 407 14.88 -16.11 -10.74
C LEU A 407 16.11 -16.67 -9.99
N PRO A 408 17.13 -15.82 -9.72
CA PRO A 408 18.31 -16.25 -8.98
C PRO A 408 17.96 -17.03 -7.70
N LYS A 409 18.70 -18.11 -7.47
CA LYS A 409 18.45 -19.01 -6.33
C LYS A 409 18.43 -18.27 -5.00
N GLU A 410 19.39 -17.35 -4.80
CA GLU A 410 19.54 -16.59 -3.57
C GLU A 410 18.32 -15.70 -3.28
N LEU A 411 17.65 -15.19 -4.31
CA LEU A 411 16.40 -14.44 -4.16
C LEU A 411 15.24 -15.38 -3.77
N ARG A 412 15.13 -16.54 -4.45
CA ARG A 412 14.11 -17.55 -4.15
C ARG A 412 14.28 -18.13 -2.74
N ASP A 413 15.51 -18.41 -2.31
CA ASP A 413 15.81 -18.86 -0.95
C ASP A 413 15.42 -17.81 0.11
N THR A 414 15.61 -16.53 -0.19
CA THR A 414 15.20 -15.44 0.71
C THR A 414 13.66 -15.38 0.85
N ILE A 415 12.93 -15.62 -0.24
CA ILE A 415 11.46 -15.69 -0.24
C ILE A 415 11.01 -16.88 0.64
N MET A 416 11.59 -18.06 0.43
CA MET A 416 11.27 -19.24 1.23
C MET A 416 11.61 -19.07 2.72
N TYR A 417 12.72 -18.41 3.03
CA TYR A 417 13.08 -18.07 4.42
C TYR A 417 11.99 -17.23 5.12
N TYR A 418 11.48 -16.19 4.44
CA TYR A 418 10.41 -15.37 5.04
C TYR A 418 9.06 -16.08 5.08
N PHE A 419 8.78 -16.94 4.11
CA PHE A 419 7.60 -17.79 4.14
C PHE A 419 7.63 -18.76 5.32
N GLU A 420 8.76 -19.42 5.53
CA GLU A 420 8.97 -20.31 6.68
C GLU A 420 8.81 -19.55 8.00
N LYS A 421 9.50 -18.42 8.16
CA LYS A 421 9.44 -17.61 9.38
C LYS A 421 8.02 -17.14 9.69
N LYS A 422 7.30 -16.60 8.69
CA LYS A 422 5.88 -16.23 8.82
C LYS A 422 5.02 -17.41 9.24
N SER A 423 5.21 -18.56 8.61
CA SER A 423 4.33 -19.72 8.82
C SER A 423 4.54 -20.41 10.16
N ARG A 424 5.80 -20.47 10.64
CA ARG A 424 6.12 -20.99 11.99
C ARG A 424 5.54 -20.15 13.12
N LEU A 425 5.41 -18.84 12.90
CA LEU A 425 4.93 -17.87 13.89
C LEU A 425 3.42 -17.62 13.80
N LYS A 426 2.73 -18.19 12.79
CA LYS A 426 1.27 -17.98 12.62
C LYS A 426 0.50 -18.58 13.80
N GLY A 427 -0.30 -17.73 14.49
CA GLY A 427 -1.10 -18.12 15.65
C GLY A 427 -0.35 -18.07 16.98
N ASP A 428 0.91 -17.67 16.99
CA ASP A 428 1.70 -17.44 18.19
C ASP A 428 1.51 -15.99 18.65
N SER A 429 0.80 -15.80 19.75
CA SER A 429 0.52 -14.47 20.32
C SER A 429 1.76 -13.83 20.95
N GLU A 430 2.70 -14.63 21.46
CA GLU A 430 3.93 -14.10 22.08
C GLU A 430 4.88 -13.52 21.02
N HIS A 431 4.87 -14.09 19.81
CA HIS A 431 5.73 -13.68 18.72
C HIS A 431 4.95 -13.00 17.56
N TYR A 432 3.83 -12.37 17.87
CA TYR A 432 2.98 -11.72 16.85
C TYR A 432 3.72 -10.61 16.09
N TYR A 433 4.61 -9.88 16.75
CA TYR A 433 5.46 -8.87 16.10
C TYR A 433 6.35 -9.47 15.01
N GLU A 434 7.08 -10.54 15.32
CA GLU A 434 7.94 -11.23 14.35
C GLU A 434 7.13 -11.86 13.22
N TYR A 435 5.95 -12.37 13.53
CA TYR A 435 5.00 -12.84 12.53
C TYR A 435 4.63 -11.74 11.55
N MET A 436 4.18 -10.58 12.04
CA MET A 436 3.79 -9.43 11.21
C MET A 436 4.98 -8.87 10.43
N LYS A 437 6.15 -8.75 11.05
CA LYS A 437 7.38 -8.34 10.41
C LYS A 437 7.76 -9.28 9.25
N SER A 438 7.65 -10.58 9.44
CA SER A 438 7.94 -11.59 8.42
C SER A 438 6.90 -11.59 7.29
N LYS A 439 5.62 -11.46 7.63
CA LYS A 439 4.51 -11.33 6.66
C LYS A 439 4.66 -10.08 5.80
N ASN A 440 4.95 -8.93 6.41
CA ASN A 440 5.16 -7.68 5.69
C ASN A 440 6.40 -7.74 4.79
N LYS A 441 7.47 -8.36 5.27
CA LYS A 441 8.70 -8.57 4.49
C LYS A 441 8.41 -9.44 3.26
N LEU A 442 7.73 -10.57 3.42
CA LEU A 442 7.38 -11.48 2.33
C LEU A 442 6.54 -10.77 1.26
N ASN A 443 5.50 -10.05 1.68
CA ASN A 443 4.62 -9.33 0.76
C ASN A 443 5.31 -8.15 0.05
N SER A 444 6.31 -7.55 0.68
CA SER A 444 7.05 -6.42 0.12
C SER A 444 8.07 -6.80 -0.94
N ILE A 445 8.50 -8.07 -1.03
CA ILE A 445 9.52 -8.51 -1.99
C ILE A 445 9.10 -8.23 -3.43
N TYR A 446 7.87 -8.54 -3.77
CA TYR A 446 7.33 -8.25 -5.09
C TYR A 446 7.32 -6.73 -5.38
N GLY A 447 6.78 -5.93 -4.47
CA GLY A 447 6.66 -4.48 -4.66
C GLY A 447 7.98 -3.78 -4.98
N MET A 448 9.11 -4.29 -4.46
CA MET A 448 10.44 -3.77 -4.79
C MET A 448 10.81 -3.93 -6.27
N THR A 449 10.32 -4.98 -6.95
CA THR A 449 10.66 -5.28 -8.35
C THR A 449 10.01 -4.31 -9.32
N VAL A 450 8.88 -3.70 -8.95
CA VAL A 450 8.13 -2.71 -9.74
C VAL A 450 8.35 -1.27 -9.31
N THR A 451 9.36 -1.01 -8.48
CA THR A 451 9.74 0.37 -8.13
C THR A 451 10.06 1.14 -9.42
N ASN A 452 9.46 2.32 -9.56
CA ASN A 452 9.73 3.18 -10.71
C ASN A 452 11.21 3.58 -10.73
N ILE A 453 11.91 3.21 -11.79
CA ILE A 453 13.33 3.56 -11.99
C ILE A 453 13.48 5.03 -12.39
N LEU A 454 12.51 5.52 -13.17
CA LEU A 454 12.44 6.91 -13.63
C LEU A 454 11.54 7.70 -12.67
N ASN A 455 11.97 7.80 -11.41
CA ASN A 455 11.25 8.63 -10.45
C ASN A 455 11.38 10.09 -10.86
N THR A 456 10.24 10.73 -11.05
CA THR A 456 10.15 12.17 -11.08
C THR A 456 10.46 12.66 -9.68
N GLU A 457 11.52 13.44 -9.51
CA GLU A 457 11.79 14.11 -8.26
C GLU A 457 10.65 15.11 -7.99
N ILE A 458 10.08 15.02 -6.80
CA ILE A 458 9.13 16.01 -6.32
C ILE A 458 9.96 17.01 -5.55
N GLU A 459 10.11 18.20 -6.10
CA GLU A 459 10.77 19.31 -5.46
C GLU A 459 9.73 20.06 -4.61
N TYR A 460 10.02 20.24 -3.34
CA TYR A 460 9.23 21.08 -2.45
C TYR A 460 9.83 22.49 -2.42
N LYS A 461 9.08 23.50 -2.84
CA LYS A 461 9.46 24.90 -2.83
C LYS A 461 8.28 25.76 -2.39
N HIS A 462 8.50 26.60 -1.39
CA HIS A 462 7.51 27.59 -0.94
C HIS A 462 6.08 27.04 -0.72
N GLY A 463 5.97 25.88 -0.06
CA GLY A 463 4.68 25.23 0.18
C GLY A 463 4.14 24.39 -0.97
N GLU A 464 4.77 24.39 -2.13
CA GLU A 464 4.32 23.69 -3.33
C GLU A 464 5.15 22.43 -3.62
N TYR A 465 4.47 21.38 -4.09
CA TYR A 465 5.10 20.15 -4.56
C TYR A 465 5.21 20.17 -6.09
N ILE A 466 6.38 20.53 -6.59
CA ILE A 466 6.65 20.65 -8.03
C ILE A 466 7.13 19.31 -8.56
N LYS A 467 6.35 18.71 -9.45
CA LYS A 467 6.73 17.49 -10.15
C LYS A 467 7.53 17.84 -11.40
N LYS A 468 8.85 17.66 -11.34
CA LYS A 468 9.73 17.92 -12.50
C LYS A 468 9.54 16.82 -13.54
N GLN A 469 9.10 17.17 -14.76
CA GLN A 469 9.10 16.22 -15.87
C GLN A 469 10.53 16.02 -16.38
N MET A 470 10.93 14.77 -16.56
CA MET A 470 12.23 14.41 -17.12
C MET A 470 12.18 14.45 -18.65
N THR A 471 13.22 15.00 -19.27
CA THR A 471 13.47 14.86 -20.71
C THR A 471 13.84 13.41 -21.06
N GLU A 472 13.84 13.06 -22.36
CA GLU A 472 14.26 11.70 -22.79
C GLU A 472 15.72 11.40 -22.47
N GLU A 473 16.59 12.40 -22.57
CA GLU A 473 18.00 12.31 -22.21
C GLU A 473 18.16 12.04 -20.70
N GLU A 474 17.50 12.82 -19.86
CA GLU A 474 17.49 12.59 -18.40
C GLU A 474 16.95 11.20 -18.02
N MET A 475 15.92 10.72 -18.73
CA MET A 475 15.39 9.36 -18.54
C MET A 475 16.42 8.27 -18.91
N LYS A 476 17.15 8.43 -20.03
CA LYS A 476 18.21 7.51 -20.43
C LYS A 476 19.35 7.49 -19.41
N GLU A 477 19.78 8.66 -18.96
CA GLU A 477 20.83 8.81 -17.95
C GLU A 477 20.42 8.18 -16.61
N ALA A 478 19.19 8.41 -16.16
CA ALA A 478 18.67 7.81 -14.93
C ALA A 478 18.62 6.28 -15.00
N LEU A 479 18.22 5.74 -16.15
CA LEU A 479 18.22 4.30 -16.40
C LEU A 479 19.65 3.73 -16.40
N ASP A 480 20.59 4.40 -17.03
CA ASP A 480 22.00 4.02 -17.03
C ASP A 480 22.63 4.08 -15.63
N LYS A 481 22.33 5.13 -14.87
CA LYS A 481 22.75 5.30 -13.47
C LYS A 481 22.21 4.17 -12.60
N TYR A 482 20.96 3.76 -12.83
CA TYR A 482 20.37 2.61 -12.12
C TYR A 482 21.18 1.33 -12.34
N TYR A 483 21.51 0.97 -13.58
CA TYR A 483 22.26 -0.26 -13.88
C TYR A 483 23.75 -0.16 -13.49
N LYS A 484 24.35 1.01 -13.51
CA LYS A 484 25.72 1.24 -13.00
C LYS A 484 25.82 1.16 -11.48
N ASN A 485 24.74 1.48 -10.76
CA ASN A 485 24.73 1.47 -9.31
C ASN A 485 24.88 0.04 -8.76
N HIS A 486 25.92 -0.17 -7.92
CA HIS A 486 26.20 -1.46 -7.28
C HIS A 486 25.13 -1.90 -6.27
N ARG A 487 24.28 -0.97 -5.81
CA ARG A 487 23.15 -1.28 -4.93
C ARG A 487 21.91 -1.75 -5.67
N SER A 488 21.85 -1.60 -6.98
CA SER A 488 20.74 -2.07 -7.83
C SER A 488 20.94 -3.53 -8.20
N PHE A 489 19.88 -4.33 -8.05
CA PHE A 489 19.93 -5.79 -8.27
C PHE A 489 18.59 -6.36 -8.79
N LEU A 490 17.54 -5.57 -8.87
CA LEU A 490 16.21 -5.98 -9.32
C LEU A 490 15.94 -5.46 -10.73
N ASN A 491 15.41 -6.31 -11.58
CA ASN A 491 14.98 -5.91 -12.91
C ASN A 491 13.48 -5.62 -12.92
N TYR A 492 13.08 -4.49 -13.50
CA TYR A 492 11.67 -4.07 -13.58
C TYR A 492 10.80 -5.11 -14.30
N SER A 493 11.35 -5.77 -15.34
CA SER A 493 10.63 -6.80 -16.08
C SER A 493 10.21 -7.98 -15.20
N TRP A 494 10.97 -8.32 -14.16
CA TRP A 494 10.58 -9.41 -13.27
C TRP A 494 9.25 -9.13 -12.58
N GLY A 495 9.06 -7.91 -12.06
CA GLY A 495 7.82 -7.53 -11.40
C GLY A 495 6.62 -7.47 -12.34
N VAL A 496 6.81 -7.05 -13.59
CA VAL A 496 5.77 -7.08 -14.63
C VAL A 496 5.27 -8.52 -14.83
N PHE A 497 6.19 -9.48 -14.92
CA PHE A 497 5.85 -10.91 -15.10
C PHE A 497 5.27 -11.54 -13.82
N VAL A 498 5.71 -11.14 -12.62
CA VAL A 498 5.09 -11.63 -11.37
C VAL A 498 3.59 -11.36 -11.37
N THR A 499 3.18 -10.13 -11.67
CA THR A 499 1.75 -9.80 -11.70
C THR A 499 1.01 -10.43 -12.86
N ALA A 500 1.66 -10.63 -14.00
CA ALA A 500 1.06 -11.33 -15.12
C ALA A 500 0.76 -12.80 -14.78
N TYR A 501 1.69 -13.50 -14.14
CA TYR A 501 1.48 -14.88 -13.66
C TYR A 501 0.41 -14.95 -12.56
N ALA A 502 0.37 -13.99 -11.63
CA ALA A 502 -0.66 -13.95 -10.60
C ALA A 502 -2.06 -13.74 -11.20
N ARG A 503 -2.18 -12.87 -12.22
CA ARG A 503 -3.43 -12.72 -12.98
C ARG A 503 -3.83 -14.00 -13.73
N ARG A 504 -2.85 -14.73 -14.29
CA ARG A 504 -3.11 -16.03 -14.93
C ARG A 504 -3.66 -17.04 -13.92
N GLU A 505 -3.06 -17.13 -12.73
CA GLU A 505 -3.51 -18.05 -11.69
C GLU A 505 -4.93 -17.69 -11.19
N LEU A 506 -5.23 -16.39 -11.02
CA LEU A 506 -6.57 -15.93 -10.70
C LEU A 506 -7.57 -16.27 -11.83
N GLU A 507 -7.17 -16.13 -13.10
CA GLU A 507 -8.02 -16.51 -14.25
C GLU A 507 -8.27 -18.02 -14.29
N ASP A 508 -7.29 -18.83 -13.89
CA ASP A 508 -7.48 -20.28 -13.76
C ASP A 508 -8.56 -20.59 -12.70
N ALA A 509 -8.57 -19.87 -11.57
CA ALA A 509 -9.64 -19.99 -10.57
C ALA A 509 -11.00 -19.54 -11.11
N LEU A 510 -11.05 -18.43 -11.86
CA LEU A 510 -12.28 -17.96 -12.50
C LEU A 510 -12.80 -18.96 -13.55
N ASN A 511 -11.91 -19.68 -14.23
CA ASN A 511 -12.28 -20.75 -15.14
C ASN A 511 -12.83 -21.98 -14.40
N VAL A 512 -12.33 -22.29 -13.20
CA VAL A 512 -12.84 -23.37 -12.34
C VAL A 512 -14.30 -23.10 -11.96
N VAL A 513 -14.60 -21.90 -11.47
CA VAL A 513 -15.95 -21.56 -10.97
C VAL A 513 -16.89 -21.04 -12.08
N GLY A 514 -16.37 -20.64 -13.23
CA GLY A 514 -17.14 -20.22 -14.41
C GLY A 514 -18.14 -19.11 -14.10
N LEU A 515 -19.42 -19.33 -14.46
CA LEU A 515 -20.52 -18.37 -14.25
C LEU A 515 -20.88 -18.18 -12.77
N ASP A 516 -20.48 -19.09 -11.90
CA ASP A 516 -20.70 -19.03 -10.46
C ASP A 516 -19.77 -18.02 -9.76
N ALA A 517 -18.75 -17.50 -10.44
CA ALA A 517 -17.92 -16.41 -9.92
C ALA A 517 -18.78 -15.18 -9.64
N ILE A 518 -18.65 -14.58 -8.46
CA ILE A 518 -19.31 -13.32 -8.08
C ILE A 518 -18.36 -12.15 -8.20
N TYR A 519 -17.15 -12.32 -7.62
CA TYR A 519 -16.20 -11.26 -7.47
C TYR A 519 -14.78 -11.82 -7.35
N CYS A 520 -13.81 -11.12 -7.87
CA CYS A 520 -12.40 -11.46 -7.67
C CYS A 520 -11.61 -10.23 -7.22
N ASP A 521 -10.56 -10.47 -6.43
CA ASP A 521 -9.67 -9.42 -5.96
C ASP A 521 -8.24 -9.94 -5.80
N THR A 522 -7.40 -9.64 -6.78
CA THR A 522 -5.96 -9.91 -6.79
C THR A 522 -5.59 -11.40 -6.73
N ASP A 523 -5.91 -12.08 -5.65
CA ASP A 523 -5.58 -13.46 -5.31
C ASP A 523 -6.75 -14.23 -4.70
N SER A 524 -7.94 -13.64 -4.67
CA SER A 524 -9.14 -14.29 -4.14
C SER A 524 -10.30 -14.30 -5.13
N VAL A 525 -11.12 -15.35 -5.03
CA VAL A 525 -12.37 -15.50 -5.77
C VAL A 525 -13.53 -15.76 -4.82
N LYS A 526 -14.66 -15.07 -5.05
CA LYS A 526 -15.94 -15.26 -4.35
C LYS A 526 -16.91 -15.89 -5.32
N TYR A 527 -17.61 -16.96 -4.91
CA TYR A 527 -18.42 -17.79 -5.81
C TYR A 527 -19.63 -18.39 -5.09
N ILE A 528 -20.58 -18.90 -5.88
CA ILE A 528 -21.72 -19.71 -5.42
C ILE A 528 -21.51 -21.16 -5.84
N GLY A 529 -22.25 -22.08 -5.21
CA GLY A 529 -22.14 -23.52 -5.49
C GLY A 529 -21.04 -24.22 -4.71
N ASP A 530 -20.80 -25.48 -5.07
CA ASP A 530 -19.75 -26.32 -4.50
C ASP A 530 -18.66 -26.60 -5.54
N HIS A 531 -17.48 -26.04 -5.31
CA HIS A 531 -16.30 -26.18 -6.18
C HIS A 531 -15.08 -26.72 -5.41
N ASP A 532 -15.29 -27.28 -4.23
CA ASP A 532 -14.19 -27.74 -3.36
C ASP A 532 -13.31 -28.78 -4.05
N ARG A 533 -13.92 -29.77 -4.71
CA ARG A 533 -13.18 -30.81 -5.44
C ARG A 533 -12.37 -30.25 -6.62
N ASP A 534 -12.90 -29.24 -7.28
CA ASP A 534 -12.22 -28.61 -8.42
C ASP A 534 -10.97 -27.86 -7.96
N PHE A 535 -11.06 -27.13 -6.85
CA PHE A 535 -9.91 -26.44 -6.26
C PHE A 535 -8.89 -27.43 -5.67
N GLU A 536 -9.33 -28.54 -5.07
CA GLU A 536 -8.43 -29.61 -4.62
C GLU A 536 -7.67 -30.21 -5.81
N ALA A 537 -8.34 -30.54 -6.91
CA ALA A 537 -7.72 -31.06 -8.13
C ALA A 537 -6.73 -30.04 -8.75
N TYR A 538 -7.06 -28.74 -8.70
CA TYR A 538 -6.15 -27.68 -9.12
C TYR A 538 -4.88 -27.67 -8.26
N ASN A 539 -5.02 -27.67 -6.94
CA ASN A 539 -3.92 -27.65 -5.99
C ASN A 539 -2.99 -28.86 -6.16
N GLU A 540 -3.55 -30.04 -6.34
CA GLU A 540 -2.76 -31.24 -6.61
C GLU A 540 -1.98 -31.15 -7.94
N ARG A 541 -2.61 -30.64 -9.01
CA ARG A 541 -1.96 -30.43 -10.30
C ARG A 541 -0.79 -29.46 -10.15
N LEU A 542 -1.00 -28.32 -9.45
CA LEU A 542 0.03 -27.32 -9.19
C LEU A 542 1.23 -27.90 -8.45
N ASN A 543 0.97 -28.67 -7.39
CA ASN A 543 2.02 -29.31 -6.60
C ASN A 543 2.79 -30.35 -7.43
N ARG A 544 2.12 -31.13 -8.29
CA ARG A 544 2.78 -32.05 -9.25
C ARG A 544 3.66 -31.29 -10.24
N GLU A 545 3.23 -30.13 -10.74
CA GLU A 545 4.04 -29.29 -11.64
C GLU A 545 5.28 -28.72 -10.92
N CYS A 546 5.14 -28.24 -9.68
CA CYS A 546 6.26 -27.78 -8.87
C CYS A 546 7.28 -28.90 -8.65
N HIS A 547 6.82 -30.09 -8.31
CA HIS A 547 7.69 -31.25 -8.11
C HIS A 547 8.44 -31.64 -9.40
N LYS A 548 7.77 -31.69 -10.56
CA LYS A 548 8.42 -31.93 -11.88
C LYS A 548 9.50 -30.91 -12.19
N LYS A 549 9.29 -29.63 -11.83
CA LYS A 549 10.25 -28.53 -12.02
C LYS A 549 11.30 -28.45 -10.91
N LYS A 550 11.27 -29.36 -9.92
CA LYS A 550 12.13 -29.32 -8.72
C LYS A 550 12.03 -28.00 -7.94
N VAL A 551 10.84 -27.46 -7.89
CA VAL A 551 10.51 -26.27 -7.09
C VAL A 551 9.92 -26.72 -5.76
N VAL A 552 10.55 -26.31 -4.65
CA VAL A 552 10.02 -26.53 -3.32
C VAL A 552 9.10 -25.35 -3.01
N ASN A 553 7.77 -25.57 -2.98
CA ASN A 553 6.77 -24.58 -2.68
C ASN A 553 6.08 -24.81 -1.31
N TYR A 554 6.68 -25.61 -0.47
CA TYR A 554 6.13 -25.94 0.85
C TYR A 554 7.20 -25.93 1.93
N ILE A 555 6.73 -25.88 3.17
CA ILE A 555 7.52 -26.08 4.38
C ILE A 555 6.78 -27.01 5.34
N GLU A 556 7.50 -27.65 6.23
CA GLU A 556 6.93 -28.45 7.30
C GLU A 556 6.95 -27.67 8.62
N VAL A 557 5.77 -27.54 9.24
CA VAL A 557 5.59 -26.88 10.54
C VAL A 557 4.73 -27.78 11.44
N LYS A 558 5.31 -28.23 12.54
CA LYS A 558 4.61 -29.08 13.53
C LYS A 558 3.96 -30.32 12.89
N GLY A 559 4.65 -30.97 11.94
CA GLY A 559 4.17 -32.16 11.23
C GLY A 559 3.17 -31.91 10.10
N ASN A 560 2.80 -30.65 9.82
CA ASN A 560 1.92 -30.28 8.73
C ASN A 560 2.69 -29.63 7.58
N LEU A 561 2.36 -29.99 6.34
CA LEU A 561 2.89 -29.34 5.15
C LEU A 561 2.06 -28.11 4.83
N LEU A 562 2.71 -26.95 4.79
CA LEU A 562 2.11 -25.67 4.42
C LEU A 562 2.64 -25.28 3.05
N TYR A 563 1.75 -25.14 2.09
CA TYR A 563 2.08 -24.84 0.70
C TYR A 563 1.94 -23.35 0.37
N MET A 564 2.74 -22.89 -0.56
CA MET A 564 2.64 -21.57 -1.20
C MET A 564 2.04 -21.74 -2.60
N GLY A 565 1.16 -20.83 -3.00
CA GLY A 565 0.55 -20.81 -4.33
C GLY A 565 -0.70 -21.66 -4.50
N ILE A 566 -1.10 -22.42 -3.48
CA ILE A 566 -2.37 -23.17 -3.50
C ILE A 566 -3.54 -22.27 -3.13
N PHE A 567 -4.73 -22.66 -3.57
CA PHE A 567 -5.98 -22.06 -3.12
C PHE A 567 -6.35 -22.61 -1.74
N ASP A 568 -6.40 -21.72 -0.76
CA ASP A 568 -6.85 -21.99 0.59
C ASP A 568 -8.31 -21.56 0.74
N LYS A 569 -9.16 -22.46 1.25
CA LYS A 569 -10.57 -22.16 1.52
C LYS A 569 -10.68 -21.20 2.71
N GLU A 570 -11.31 -20.07 2.49
CA GLU A 570 -11.64 -19.11 3.53
C GLU A 570 -13.04 -19.34 4.10
N HIS A 571 -13.35 -18.70 5.22
CA HIS A 571 -14.71 -18.65 5.71
C HIS A 571 -15.63 -17.95 4.70
N GLY A 572 -16.67 -18.65 4.26
CA GLY A 572 -17.68 -18.10 3.35
C GLY A 572 -18.50 -16.97 3.99
N TYR A 573 -19.41 -16.42 3.21
CA TYR A 573 -20.28 -15.32 3.62
C TYR A 573 -21.73 -15.79 3.58
N ASP A 574 -22.53 -15.37 4.59
CA ASP A 574 -23.95 -15.64 4.65
C ASP A 574 -24.69 -14.91 3.52
N GLU A 575 -24.34 -13.63 3.33
CA GLU A 575 -24.83 -12.78 2.23
C GLU A 575 -23.67 -11.90 1.72
N PHE A 576 -23.68 -11.64 0.42
CA PHE A 576 -22.70 -10.79 -0.26
C PHE A 576 -23.35 -9.96 -1.35
N ILE A 577 -23.00 -8.70 -1.47
CA ILE A 577 -23.40 -7.80 -2.55
C ILE A 577 -22.20 -7.00 -3.04
N THR A 578 -22.07 -6.84 -4.35
CA THR A 578 -21.07 -5.98 -4.95
C THR A 578 -21.69 -5.00 -5.95
N LEU A 579 -21.15 -3.77 -5.97
CA LEU A 579 -21.47 -2.75 -6.97
C LEU A 579 -20.31 -2.52 -7.96
N GLY A 580 -19.29 -3.37 -7.89
CA GLY A 580 -18.09 -3.29 -8.73
C GLY A 580 -16.79 -3.38 -7.94
N ALA A 581 -15.67 -3.12 -8.61
CA ALA A 581 -14.33 -3.22 -8.02
C ALA A 581 -14.19 -2.37 -6.75
N LYS A 582 -13.78 -3.01 -5.64
CA LYS A 582 -13.60 -2.36 -4.32
C LYS A 582 -14.85 -1.66 -3.77
N LYS A 583 -16.04 -2.15 -4.16
CA LYS A 583 -17.34 -1.70 -3.66
C LYS A 583 -18.22 -2.90 -3.34
N TYR A 584 -18.16 -3.42 -2.12
CA TYR A 584 -18.98 -4.55 -1.69
C TYR A 584 -19.29 -4.52 -0.20
N ALA A 585 -20.37 -5.20 0.17
CA ALA A 585 -20.77 -5.46 1.55
C ALA A 585 -21.07 -6.95 1.74
N PHE A 586 -20.91 -7.44 2.96
CA PHE A 586 -21.20 -8.83 3.28
C PHE A 586 -21.64 -9.01 4.73
N LEU A 587 -22.41 -10.08 4.95
CA LEU A 587 -22.70 -10.65 6.25
C LEU A 587 -21.86 -11.91 6.44
N GLN A 588 -21.18 -12.02 7.57
CA GLN A 588 -20.41 -13.19 7.95
C GLN A 588 -20.62 -13.47 9.43
N LYS A 589 -21.20 -14.63 9.75
CA LYS A 589 -21.58 -15.00 11.12
C LYS A 589 -22.40 -13.90 11.81
N GLY A 590 -23.38 -13.33 11.06
CA GLY A 590 -24.25 -12.26 11.54
C GLY A 590 -23.61 -10.86 11.64
N LYS A 591 -22.31 -10.72 11.37
CA LYS A 591 -21.63 -9.43 11.40
C LYS A 591 -21.60 -8.77 10.01
N LEU A 592 -22.14 -7.56 9.92
CA LEU A 592 -22.08 -6.74 8.71
C LEU A 592 -20.69 -6.11 8.55
N SER A 593 -20.17 -6.16 7.35
CA SER A 593 -18.90 -5.53 6.97
C SER A 593 -19.01 -4.92 5.58
N ILE A 594 -18.26 -3.86 5.33
CA ILE A 594 -18.19 -3.20 4.02
C ILE A 594 -16.74 -3.02 3.56
N THR A 595 -16.55 -2.96 2.26
CA THR A 595 -15.29 -2.52 1.65
C THR A 595 -15.60 -1.58 0.50
N VAL A 596 -15.34 -0.31 0.72
CA VAL A 596 -15.52 0.76 -0.27
C VAL A 596 -14.28 1.64 -0.23
N SER A 597 -13.66 1.86 -1.40
CA SER A 597 -12.49 2.75 -1.47
C SER A 597 -12.89 4.18 -1.08
N GLY A 598 -12.20 4.76 -0.12
CA GLY A 598 -12.48 6.10 0.39
C GLY A 598 -13.48 6.15 1.56
N LEU A 599 -14.02 5.01 2.01
CA LEU A 599 -14.97 4.90 3.12
C LEU A 599 -14.35 4.11 4.27
N SER A 600 -14.54 4.59 5.52
CA SER A 600 -14.11 3.84 6.71
C SER A 600 -14.92 2.56 6.85
N LYS A 601 -14.24 1.41 6.94
CA LYS A 601 -14.91 0.10 7.05
C LYS A 601 -15.82 0.01 8.26
N ASN A 602 -15.34 0.45 9.43
CA ASN A 602 -16.09 0.34 10.68
C ASN A 602 -17.27 1.31 10.72
N LYS A 603 -17.01 2.60 10.49
CA LYS A 603 -18.07 3.63 10.49
C LYS A 603 -19.10 3.39 9.40
N GLY A 604 -18.66 3.01 8.19
CA GLY A 604 -19.57 2.71 7.11
C GLY A 604 -20.42 1.46 7.36
N ALA A 605 -19.88 0.41 7.97
CA ALA A 605 -20.66 -0.78 8.35
C ALA A 605 -21.69 -0.47 9.45
N GLU A 606 -21.31 0.33 10.45
CA GLU A 606 -22.21 0.80 11.49
C GLU A 606 -23.36 1.64 10.92
N GLU A 607 -23.05 2.60 10.05
CA GLU A 607 -24.03 3.47 9.42
C GLU A 607 -24.98 2.66 8.52
N LEU A 608 -24.44 1.73 7.71
CA LEU A 608 -25.25 0.84 6.88
C LEU A 608 -26.17 -0.05 7.73
N GLY A 609 -25.69 -0.53 8.89
CA GLY A 609 -26.46 -1.31 9.85
C GLY A 609 -27.66 -0.53 10.38
N LYS A 610 -27.47 0.73 10.79
CA LYS A 610 -28.54 1.64 11.25
C LYS A 610 -29.61 1.92 10.18
N LYS A 611 -29.23 1.88 8.91
CA LYS A 611 -30.10 2.14 7.75
C LYS A 611 -30.90 0.92 7.24
N GLY A 612 -30.71 -0.26 7.82
CA GLY A 612 -31.41 -1.49 7.44
C GLY A 612 -30.53 -2.58 6.85
N GLY A 613 -29.20 -2.47 7.01
CA GLY A 613 -28.23 -3.52 6.71
C GLY A 613 -27.89 -3.70 5.24
N ILE A 614 -27.44 -4.90 4.88
CA ILE A 614 -26.85 -5.21 3.56
C ILE A 614 -27.74 -4.84 2.37
N ARG A 615 -29.05 -4.91 2.52
CA ARG A 615 -30.03 -4.58 1.44
C ARG A 615 -30.04 -3.10 1.07
N ARG A 616 -29.51 -2.24 1.94
CA ARG A 616 -29.33 -0.81 1.65
C ARG A 616 -28.00 -0.49 0.97
N PHE A 617 -27.14 -1.49 0.77
CA PHE A 617 -25.92 -1.31 0.00
C PHE A 617 -26.23 -1.28 -1.50
N GLN A 618 -26.73 -0.14 -1.97
CA GLN A 618 -27.23 0.05 -3.34
C GLN A 618 -26.81 1.43 -3.89
N ARG A 619 -27.02 1.62 -5.21
CA ARG A 619 -26.77 2.92 -5.86
C ARG A 619 -27.49 4.05 -5.12
N ASN A 620 -26.83 5.21 -5.03
CA ASN A 620 -27.30 6.44 -4.39
C ASN A 620 -27.42 6.37 -2.85
N GLU A 621 -26.99 5.27 -2.22
CA GLU A 621 -26.87 5.26 -0.76
C GLU A 621 -25.76 6.24 -0.34
N VAL A 622 -26.07 7.11 0.62
CA VAL A 622 -25.19 8.20 1.07
C VAL A 622 -24.63 7.85 2.46
N PHE A 623 -23.33 7.94 2.62
CA PHE A 623 -22.64 7.78 3.91
C PHE A 623 -22.16 9.14 4.38
N TYR A 624 -22.49 9.49 5.63
CA TYR A 624 -22.15 10.78 6.22
C TYR A 624 -20.93 10.62 7.13
N ASN A 625 -19.94 11.56 7.01
CA ASN A 625 -18.77 11.63 7.91
C ASN A 625 -17.97 10.33 8.09
N SER A 626 -18.18 9.34 7.27
CA SER A 626 -17.44 8.09 7.28
C SER A 626 -16.11 8.17 6.52
N GLY A 627 -15.91 9.25 5.75
CA GLY A 627 -14.65 9.67 5.14
C GLY A 627 -14.43 11.15 5.38
N ARG A 628 -13.30 11.51 6.02
CA ARG A 628 -12.86 12.90 6.08
C ARG A 628 -11.88 13.15 4.97
N THR A 629 -12.18 14.11 4.09
CA THR A 629 -11.20 14.61 3.15
C THR A 629 -10.45 15.74 3.80
N ILE A 630 -9.15 15.58 3.99
CA ILE A 630 -8.26 16.65 4.39
C ILE A 630 -7.79 17.33 3.11
N SER A 631 -8.25 18.54 2.88
CA SER A 631 -7.79 19.40 1.79
C SER A 631 -6.65 20.28 2.28
N GLN A 632 -5.64 20.51 1.45
CA GLN A 632 -4.56 21.43 1.74
C GLN A 632 -4.90 22.79 1.14
N TYR A 633 -4.80 23.85 1.93
CA TYR A 633 -4.78 25.21 1.42
C TYR A 633 -3.37 25.58 0.93
N ASN A 634 -3.28 26.26 -0.21
CA ASN A 634 -2.01 26.62 -0.83
C ASN A 634 -1.40 27.93 -0.27
N SER A 635 -1.90 28.46 0.82
CA SER A 635 -1.46 29.73 1.38
C SER A 635 -1.24 29.63 2.88
N ALA A 636 -0.24 28.84 3.27
CA ALA A 636 0.17 28.86 4.66
C ALA A 636 1.29 29.86 4.85
N SER A 637 0.94 31.06 5.09
CA SER A 637 1.79 31.95 5.87
C SER A 637 1.41 31.80 7.33
N VAL A 638 2.40 31.88 8.22
CA VAL A 638 2.16 32.04 9.65
C VAL A 638 1.24 33.25 9.85
N HIS A 639 0.13 33.02 10.52
CA HIS A 639 -0.86 34.06 10.86
C HIS A 639 -1.37 33.87 12.28
N GLU A 640 -1.93 34.93 12.84
CA GLU A 640 -2.53 34.89 14.16
C GLU A 640 -4.03 34.60 14.04
N ILE A 641 -4.51 33.73 14.92
CA ILE A 641 -5.94 33.47 15.09
C ILE A 641 -6.34 33.72 16.55
N THR A 642 -7.59 34.11 16.77
CA THR A 642 -8.17 34.24 18.10
C THR A 642 -9.32 33.25 18.27
N VAL A 643 -9.21 32.35 19.22
CA VAL A 643 -10.21 31.34 19.55
C VAL A 643 -10.50 31.40 21.03
N ASP A 644 -11.77 31.60 21.44
CA ASP A 644 -12.21 31.68 22.81
C ASP A 644 -11.39 32.69 23.66
N GLY A 645 -11.00 33.81 23.03
CA GLY A 645 -10.20 34.85 23.67
C GLY A 645 -8.70 34.60 23.76
N CYS A 646 -8.22 33.46 23.32
CA CYS A 646 -6.79 33.09 23.18
C CYS A 646 -6.29 33.48 21.79
N THR A 647 -5.27 34.36 21.72
CA THR A 647 -4.59 34.72 20.44
C THR A 647 -3.26 34.02 20.36
N PHE A 648 -3.00 33.34 19.21
CA PHE A 648 -1.77 32.59 18.99
C PHE A 648 -1.44 32.46 17.51
N SER A 649 -0.16 32.26 17.21
CA SER A 649 0.31 32.01 15.84
C SER A 649 -0.02 30.59 15.41
N THR A 650 -0.48 30.45 14.16
CA THR A 650 -0.69 29.17 13.51
C THR A 650 -0.20 29.23 12.06
N ALA A 651 0.12 28.08 11.50
CA ALA A 651 0.34 27.90 10.08
C ALA A 651 -0.36 26.59 9.69
N SER A 652 -1.63 26.67 9.35
CA SER A 652 -2.40 25.49 8.99
C SER A 652 -2.59 25.42 7.49
N ASN A 653 -1.96 24.41 6.88
CA ASN A 653 -2.23 24.02 5.49
C ASN A 653 -3.37 23.00 5.38
N LEU A 654 -4.10 22.74 6.47
CA LEU A 654 -5.16 21.75 6.51
C LEU A 654 -6.52 22.39 6.68
N ALA A 655 -7.38 22.24 5.68
CA ALA A 655 -8.82 22.35 5.84
C ALA A 655 -9.42 20.95 6.05
N ILE A 656 -10.21 20.83 7.06
CA ILE A 656 -11.04 19.66 7.30
C ILE A 656 -12.42 19.97 6.73
N VAL A 657 -12.89 19.11 5.82
CA VAL A 657 -14.22 19.24 5.22
C VAL A 657 -15.02 18.02 5.61
N ASP A 658 -16.22 18.24 6.13
CA ASP A 658 -17.18 17.16 6.32
C ASP A 658 -17.66 16.69 4.96
N THR A 659 -17.40 15.41 4.65
CA THR A 659 -17.74 14.84 3.34
C THR A 659 -18.80 13.78 3.44
N THR A 660 -19.68 13.75 2.46
CA THR A 660 -20.56 12.62 2.19
C THR A 660 -19.93 11.72 1.14
N TYR A 661 -20.16 10.42 1.23
CA TYR A 661 -19.79 9.46 0.20
C TYR A 661 -21.06 8.82 -0.36
N THR A 662 -21.32 8.99 -1.65
CA THR A 662 -22.46 8.37 -2.33
C THR A 662 -22.00 7.13 -3.08
N LEU A 663 -22.64 5.97 -2.84
CA LEU A 663 -22.40 4.77 -3.61
C LEU A 663 -22.86 4.97 -5.06
N GLY A 664 -21.94 4.84 -6.00
CA GLY A 664 -22.20 5.07 -7.43
C GLY A 664 -22.01 3.81 -8.26
N ILE A 665 -22.98 3.58 -9.16
CA ILE A 665 -22.86 2.81 -10.39
C ILE A 665 -23.19 3.79 -11.51
N SER A 666 -22.36 3.86 -12.57
CA SER A 666 -22.70 4.73 -13.72
C SER A 666 -23.95 4.26 -14.43
N ASP A 667 -24.70 5.17 -15.06
CA ASP A 667 -25.91 4.81 -15.81
C ASP A 667 -25.62 3.76 -16.89
N THR A 668 -24.54 3.95 -17.65
CA THR A 668 -24.09 2.99 -18.67
C THR A 668 -23.82 1.58 -18.08
N MET A 669 -23.23 1.49 -16.89
CA MET A 669 -23.01 0.21 -16.23
C MET A 669 -24.32 -0.41 -15.75
N LEU A 670 -25.26 0.41 -15.26
CA LEU A 670 -26.58 -0.05 -14.83
C LEU A 670 -27.37 -0.61 -16.00
N ASP A 671 -27.42 0.10 -17.15
CA ASP A 671 -28.06 -0.37 -18.38
C ASP A 671 -27.51 -1.73 -18.84
N ILE A 672 -26.18 -1.93 -18.74
CA ILE A 672 -25.56 -3.22 -19.06
C ILE A 672 -26.04 -4.30 -18.08
N ILE A 673 -26.04 -4.02 -16.78
CA ILE A 673 -26.46 -4.96 -15.73
C ILE A 673 -27.93 -5.39 -15.99
N GLU A 674 -28.84 -4.44 -16.16
CA GLU A 674 -30.27 -4.71 -16.40
C GLU A 674 -30.50 -5.54 -17.67
N ARG A 675 -29.79 -5.19 -18.74
CA ARG A 675 -29.89 -5.93 -20.01
C ARG A 675 -29.40 -7.38 -19.87
N VAL A 676 -28.25 -7.63 -19.23
CA VAL A 676 -27.69 -8.98 -19.12
C VAL A 676 -28.45 -9.84 -18.11
N GLN A 677 -28.96 -9.25 -17.02
CA GLN A 677 -29.82 -9.94 -16.06
C GLN A 677 -31.21 -10.26 -16.63
N GLY A 678 -31.77 -9.35 -17.40
CA GLY A 678 -33.05 -9.57 -18.12
C GLY A 678 -32.97 -10.72 -19.11
N LYS A 679 -31.88 -10.82 -19.88
CA LYS A 679 -31.65 -11.95 -20.81
C LYS A 679 -31.53 -13.28 -20.06
N LYS A 680 -30.76 -13.34 -18.97
CA LYS A 680 -30.56 -14.55 -18.16
C LYS A 680 -31.90 -15.06 -17.60
N ASN A 681 -32.71 -14.20 -17.05
CA ASN A 681 -34.04 -14.55 -16.54
C ASN A 681 -34.94 -15.09 -17.62
N TYR A 682 -34.86 -14.58 -18.85
CA TYR A 682 -35.66 -15.05 -20.01
C TYR A 682 -35.17 -16.44 -20.46
N GLU A 683 -33.87 -16.70 -20.52
CA GLU A 683 -33.33 -17.99 -20.90
C GLU A 683 -33.63 -19.08 -19.87
N GLU A 684 -33.52 -18.79 -18.57
CA GLU A 684 -33.89 -19.72 -17.50
C GLU A 684 -35.38 -20.08 -17.54
N LYS A 685 -36.26 -19.11 -17.78
CA LYS A 685 -37.72 -19.38 -17.97
C LYS A 685 -38.01 -20.25 -19.18
N ASN A 686 -37.32 -20.02 -20.30
CA ASN A 686 -37.51 -20.84 -21.52
C ASN A 686 -36.93 -22.27 -21.36
N GLN A 687 -35.84 -22.45 -20.58
CA GLN A 687 -35.31 -23.79 -20.28
C GLN A 687 -36.22 -24.56 -19.34
N GLN A 688 -36.86 -23.91 -18.36
CA GLN A 688 -37.84 -24.52 -17.48
C GLN A 688 -39.13 -24.91 -18.24
N GLN A 689 -39.60 -24.08 -19.18
CA GLN A 689 -40.73 -24.40 -20.04
C GLN A 689 -40.47 -25.54 -21.03
N LYS A 690 -39.22 -25.78 -21.43
CA LYS A 690 -38.83 -26.91 -22.27
C LYS A 690 -38.62 -28.21 -21.49
N LYS A 691 -38.46 -28.14 -20.17
CA LYS A 691 -38.32 -29.31 -19.27
C LYS A 691 -39.66 -29.77 -18.67
N ASN A 692 -40.70 -28.95 -18.72
CA ASN A 692 -42.09 -29.31 -18.43
C ASN A 692 -42.83 -29.63 -19.75
#